data_257a35d7a34fe4910381471df65d982d
#
_entry.id   257a35d7a34fe4910381471df65d982d
#
_cell.length_a   1.000
_cell.length_b   1.000
_cell.length_c   1.000
_cell.angle_alpha   90.00
_cell.angle_beta   90.00
_cell.angle_gamma   90.00
#
_symmetry.space_group_name_H-M   'P 1'
#
loop_
_entity.id
_entity.type
_entity.pdbx_description
1 polymer ?
#
loop_
_entity_poly.entity_id
_entity_poly.type
_entity_poly.pdbx_seq_one_letter_code
_entity_poly.pdbx_strand_id
1 'polypeptide(L)'
;MIVPKHYENLNVLHENTMPHRAYYMPASKDMGSLVHDREKSDRMKLLNGNWKFQFYKSIYDLQEKFYEAGYDTKGFDEIPVPGIWQNYGYDSHQYTNVRYPIPLDPPYVPQENPCGAYVHQFEYKKDSKAPKAYLNFEGVDSCFYVWINGVYVGYSQVAHATSEFDVTDHLKEGTNTLAVLVLKWCDGTYLEDQDKFRMTGIFRDVYLLKRPESVLYDYFITTSIGENGAEIEIRANFLGESNAAENTKIVIRNHEGNTVATGTFKKCDDENFAYKAVLDITAPVLWNPEQPYLYQVLFLSENEVIIDRIGIREIHCEGSVIYINDVKAKFKGVNRHDSDPVTGSAVNMEQIKKDLIMMKQHNFNAVRSSHYPNSPYFYQLCDEYGLFVIAEADNESHGTQTQYLKNSEWENVVEQWNKRIANNPDFIPATMDRTRLCVEREKNRPCIVMWSMGNECGYGCTFEESLKWTKEFDPTRLTTYESAFYQSTDREYDYSNIDVVGRMYPAFSEIDEYMEKNPDKPLLLVEYCHAMGNGPGDLEDYFELIQKYDSLCGGFVWEWCDHAIYKGQAENGKGIYYYGGDHGEEIHDGNFCMDGLVYPDRTPHTGLKEYKNIYRPARVLHYDQGTGDMVLHNYMNYVDLKDYIYLIYEVSVDGEVDCVGQIELDESIPAHEEKTIKLPVSIPDSGKCYLKVSYCLKNNTQILHSDESLGFDEILLKNIDGRNQKTIELLAEMNTDNIFTVEECDRYFTIHVGQENTYRFNRLTGLFESITVKGKELLTRPMELNIWRAPTDNDRKIKLEWMNAHYDQSYARAYETSCITKNGKLHILGTLSVSAPTVQKILDVKSEWIITSDGAIQVKMDVKRDLEFPMLPRFGIRLFLNRDFDNVEYYGIGPEESYVDKRRAGSHGKYDANVLEMHEDYLRPQENGSHTDCDYLILKGQENTFAAAGERTFSFNVSPYTQEELTAKRHSYELQPCGSTVVCLDYVQNGIGSNSCGPELSEQYRLDAEQFNFEIKMIIK
;
A
#
# COMPACT_ATOMS: atom_id res chain seq x y z
N MET A 1 41.74 -6.76 15.09
CA MET A 1 40.75 -6.58 14.02
C MET A 1 41.33 -7.09 12.72
N ILE A 2 40.58 -7.88 11.95
CA ILE A 2 41.09 -8.54 10.73
C ILE A 2 40.86 -7.75 9.44
N VAL A 3 40.06 -6.68 9.50
CA VAL A 3 39.71 -5.76 8.38
C VAL A 3 40.01 -4.32 8.75
N PRO A 4 40.31 -3.44 7.77
CA PRO A 4 40.37 -2.00 7.97
C PRO A 4 39.00 -1.42 8.31
N LYS A 5 38.95 -0.23 8.94
CA LYS A 5 37.72 0.45 9.34
C LYS A 5 37.12 1.26 8.19
N HIS A 6 36.89 0.67 7.05
CA HIS A 6 36.21 1.34 5.92
C HIS A 6 34.77 1.71 6.27
N TYR A 7 34.14 0.90 7.11
CA TYR A 7 32.75 1.06 7.59
C TYR A 7 32.51 2.28 8.52
N GLU A 8 33.55 3.09 8.80
CA GLU A 8 33.48 4.36 9.54
C GLU A 8 34.26 5.47 8.78
N ASN A 9 34.25 5.44 7.42
CA ASN A 9 35.10 6.32 6.63
C ASN A 9 34.41 6.77 5.33
N LEU A 10 33.79 7.94 5.35
CA LEU A 10 33.09 8.52 4.20
C LEU A 10 33.92 8.68 2.91
N ASN A 11 35.27 8.54 3.00
CA ASN A 11 36.16 8.59 1.84
C ASN A 11 36.39 7.23 1.16
N VAL A 12 35.85 6.13 1.73
CA VAL A 12 36.03 4.77 1.21
C VAL A 12 34.66 4.08 1.15
N LEU A 13 33.91 4.39 0.12
CA LEU A 13 32.60 3.76 -0.12
C LEU A 13 32.75 2.36 -0.71
N HIS A 14 33.73 2.20 -1.62
CA HIS A 14 34.09 0.94 -2.27
C HIS A 14 35.60 0.79 -2.39
N GLU A 15 36.07 -0.44 -2.45
CA GLU A 15 37.46 -0.77 -2.74
C GLU A 15 37.51 -1.94 -3.75
N ASN A 16 38.24 -1.73 -4.87
CA ASN A 16 38.41 -2.70 -5.95
C ASN A 16 37.12 -3.15 -6.66
N THR A 17 36.00 -2.43 -6.51
CA THR A 17 34.82 -2.68 -7.34
C THR A 17 35.06 -2.26 -8.77
N MET A 18 34.39 -2.93 -9.72
CA MET A 18 34.35 -2.51 -11.11
C MET A 18 33.49 -1.24 -11.26
N PRO A 19 33.68 -0.46 -12.34
CA PRO A 19 32.81 0.70 -12.63
C PRO A 19 31.33 0.29 -12.71
N HIS A 20 30.44 1.23 -12.42
CA HIS A 20 29.01 1.02 -12.53
C HIS A 20 28.60 0.76 -13.98
N ARG A 21 27.61 -0.05 -14.23
CA ARG A 21 27.09 -0.37 -15.55
C ARG A 21 25.62 -0.72 -15.56
N ALA A 22 24.99 -0.68 -16.72
CA ALA A 22 23.66 -1.19 -16.92
C ALA A 22 23.55 -2.68 -16.55
N TYR A 23 22.40 -3.09 -16.02
CA TYR A 23 22.11 -4.48 -15.78
C TYR A 23 21.76 -5.21 -17.07
N TYR A 24 22.41 -6.31 -17.33
CA TYR A 24 22.13 -7.27 -18.40
C TYR A 24 22.74 -8.64 -18.08
N MET A 25 22.23 -9.69 -18.75
CA MET A 25 22.73 -11.05 -18.62
C MET A 25 23.37 -11.51 -19.94
N PRO A 26 24.71 -11.73 -19.98
CA PRO A 26 25.39 -12.19 -21.19
C PRO A 26 25.20 -13.71 -21.39
N ALA A 27 25.33 -14.16 -22.65
CA ALA A 27 25.38 -15.57 -23.01
C ALA A 27 26.43 -15.80 -24.12
N SER A 28 26.86 -17.05 -24.38
CA SER A 28 27.81 -17.35 -25.47
C SER A 28 27.17 -17.32 -26.89
N LYS A 29 25.83 -17.36 -26.96
CA LYS A 29 25.02 -17.38 -28.17
C LYS A 29 23.64 -16.81 -27.88
N ASP A 30 22.84 -16.61 -28.93
CA ASP A 30 21.43 -16.27 -28.76
C ASP A 30 20.68 -17.36 -27.99
N MET A 31 20.31 -17.07 -26.75
CA MET A 31 19.53 -17.92 -25.85
C MET A 31 18.13 -17.35 -25.57
N GLY A 32 17.71 -16.34 -26.33
CA GLY A 32 16.49 -15.59 -26.09
C GLY A 32 16.61 -14.63 -24.92
N SER A 33 15.50 -14.02 -24.53
CA SER A 33 15.45 -13.19 -23.32
C SER A 33 15.62 -14.06 -22.08
N LEU A 34 16.55 -13.70 -21.22
CA LEU A 34 16.86 -14.39 -19.95
C LEU A 34 16.21 -13.73 -18.73
N VAL A 35 15.17 -12.92 -18.91
CA VAL A 35 14.53 -12.18 -17.81
C VAL A 35 13.95 -13.12 -16.75
N HIS A 36 13.27 -14.17 -17.17
CA HIS A 36 12.61 -15.12 -16.26
C HIS A 36 13.49 -16.29 -15.82
N ASP A 37 14.59 -16.55 -16.54
CA ASP A 37 15.43 -17.74 -16.37
C ASP A 37 16.92 -17.39 -16.53
N ARG A 38 17.38 -16.33 -15.87
CA ARG A 38 18.77 -15.85 -16.04
C ARG A 38 19.84 -16.88 -15.69
N GLU A 39 19.52 -17.80 -14.80
CA GLU A 39 20.40 -18.90 -14.42
C GLU A 39 20.63 -19.92 -15.55
N LYS A 40 19.82 -19.86 -16.61
CA LYS A 40 20.04 -20.67 -17.85
C LYS A 40 21.19 -20.14 -18.70
N SER A 41 21.67 -18.91 -18.44
CA SER A 41 22.84 -18.40 -19.16
C SER A 41 24.06 -19.29 -18.96
N ASP A 42 24.70 -19.68 -20.05
CA ASP A 42 25.96 -20.46 -20.00
C ASP A 42 27.19 -19.61 -19.58
N ARG A 43 26.97 -18.29 -19.43
CA ARG A 43 27.98 -17.34 -18.92
C ARG A 43 27.80 -17.05 -17.43
N MET A 44 26.67 -17.39 -16.84
CA MET A 44 26.37 -17.17 -15.41
C MET A 44 26.61 -18.45 -14.62
N LYS A 45 27.16 -18.30 -13.43
CA LYS A 45 27.19 -19.32 -12.42
C LYS A 45 26.61 -18.77 -11.12
N LEU A 46 25.40 -19.20 -10.79
CA LEU A 46 24.76 -18.86 -9.53
C LEU A 46 25.52 -19.49 -8.35
N LEU A 47 25.77 -18.72 -7.29
CA LEU A 47 26.43 -19.14 -6.06
C LEU A 47 25.47 -19.20 -4.87
N ASN A 48 24.17 -18.99 -5.10
CA ASN A 48 23.13 -19.15 -4.10
C ASN A 48 23.12 -20.56 -3.49
N GLY A 49 22.51 -20.70 -2.32
CA GLY A 49 22.34 -21.95 -1.63
C GLY A 49 22.76 -21.85 -0.17
N ASN A 50 23.02 -22.99 0.49
CA ASN A 50 23.46 -22.98 1.88
C ASN A 50 24.95 -22.66 1.98
N TRP A 51 25.28 -21.62 2.73
CA TRP A 51 26.65 -21.21 3.01
C TRP A 51 26.99 -21.50 4.47
N LYS A 52 28.23 -21.81 4.77
CA LYS A 52 28.75 -21.87 6.14
C LYS A 52 28.72 -20.48 6.74
N PHE A 53 28.21 -20.34 7.97
CA PHE A 53 27.97 -19.08 8.63
C PHE A 53 28.36 -19.11 10.11
N GLN A 54 29.04 -18.05 10.57
CA GLN A 54 29.31 -17.82 11.97
C GLN A 54 28.99 -16.39 12.34
N PHE A 55 28.06 -16.23 13.29
CA PHE A 55 27.67 -14.93 13.83
C PHE A 55 28.58 -14.50 14.98
N TYR A 56 28.95 -13.23 15.01
CA TYR A 56 29.67 -12.58 16.11
C TYR A 56 28.88 -11.37 16.57
N LYS A 57 28.74 -11.21 17.90
CA LYS A 57 28.02 -10.05 18.49
C LYS A 57 28.77 -8.74 18.30
N SER A 58 30.09 -8.82 18.12
CA SER A 58 30.94 -7.68 17.85
C SER A 58 32.05 -8.07 16.87
N ILE A 59 32.41 -7.13 15.98
CA ILE A 59 33.59 -7.28 15.11
C ILE A 59 34.89 -7.51 15.90
N TYR A 60 34.93 -7.09 17.16
CA TYR A 60 36.05 -7.30 18.04
C TYR A 60 36.15 -8.75 18.57
N ASP A 61 35.05 -9.52 18.52
CA ASP A 61 35.06 -10.96 18.87
C ASP A 61 35.67 -11.81 17.75
N LEU A 62 35.71 -11.31 16.53
CA LEU A 62 36.27 -11.98 15.37
C LEU A 62 37.78 -11.77 15.35
N GLN A 63 38.53 -12.73 15.90
CA GLN A 63 40.01 -12.72 15.98
C GLN A 63 40.65 -13.60 14.90
N GLU A 64 39.94 -14.63 14.45
CA GLU A 64 40.44 -15.63 13.52
C GLU A 64 40.27 -15.20 12.07
N LYS A 65 41.25 -15.58 11.25
CA LYS A 65 41.22 -15.29 9.81
C LYS A 65 40.43 -16.40 9.08
N PHE A 66 39.12 -16.42 9.28
CA PHE A 66 38.19 -17.41 8.74
C PHE A 66 38.26 -17.55 7.20
N TYR A 67 38.81 -16.55 6.53
CA TYR A 67 38.94 -16.47 5.08
C TYR A 67 40.19 -17.20 4.55
N GLU A 68 41.14 -17.63 5.39
CA GLU A 68 42.34 -18.33 4.94
C GLU A 68 42.02 -19.68 4.31
N ALA A 69 42.79 -20.04 3.27
CA ALA A 69 42.61 -21.30 2.60
C ALA A 69 42.82 -22.49 3.55
N GLY A 70 41.82 -23.38 3.67
CA GLY A 70 41.87 -24.53 4.56
C GLY A 70 41.45 -24.26 6.01
N TYR A 71 40.88 -23.10 6.29
CA TYR A 71 40.27 -22.84 7.61
C TYR A 71 39.19 -23.89 7.92
N ASP A 72 39.18 -24.44 9.14
CA ASP A 72 38.20 -25.45 9.55
C ASP A 72 36.86 -24.84 9.93
N THR A 73 35.89 -24.95 9.03
CA THR A 73 34.51 -24.43 9.21
C THR A 73 33.53 -25.43 9.85
N LYS A 74 34.05 -26.54 10.48
CA LYS A 74 33.19 -27.57 11.11
C LYS A 74 32.30 -27.01 12.23
N GLY A 75 32.72 -25.91 12.87
CA GLY A 75 31.94 -25.22 13.91
C GLY A 75 30.96 -24.19 13.38
N PHE A 76 30.94 -23.93 12.07
CA PHE A 76 30.01 -22.98 11.46
C PHE A 76 28.66 -23.65 11.22
N ASP A 77 27.58 -22.89 11.41
CA ASP A 77 26.24 -23.26 11.00
C ASP A 77 26.10 -23.18 9.48
N GLU A 78 24.91 -23.48 8.98
CA GLU A 78 24.54 -23.28 7.57
C GLU A 78 23.30 -22.41 7.49
N ILE A 79 23.36 -21.33 6.70
CA ILE A 79 22.20 -20.50 6.38
C ILE A 79 22.07 -20.32 4.87
N PRO A 80 20.87 -20.12 4.34
CA PRO A 80 20.69 -19.85 2.91
C PRO A 80 21.19 -18.45 2.53
N VAL A 81 21.70 -18.36 1.31
CA VAL A 81 21.99 -17.13 0.58
C VAL A 81 21.22 -17.22 -0.73
N PRO A 82 20.33 -16.28 -1.07
CA PRO A 82 19.94 -15.08 -0.31
C PRO A 82 19.25 -15.40 1.02
N GLY A 83 19.47 -14.52 2.02
CA GLY A 83 18.84 -14.63 3.33
C GLY A 83 19.32 -13.55 4.30
N ILE A 84 18.51 -13.33 5.32
CA ILE A 84 18.84 -12.43 6.43
C ILE A 84 19.03 -13.25 7.69
N TRP A 85 20.07 -12.96 8.48
CA TRP A 85 20.42 -13.82 9.62
C TRP A 85 19.42 -13.78 10.79
N GLN A 86 18.62 -12.69 10.94
CA GLN A 86 17.57 -12.57 11.96
C GLN A 86 16.50 -13.66 11.81
N ASN A 87 16.22 -14.12 10.59
CA ASN A 87 15.27 -15.20 10.33
C ASN A 87 15.78 -16.58 10.77
N TYR A 88 17.09 -16.71 11.01
CA TYR A 88 17.74 -17.96 11.41
C TYR A 88 18.16 -17.96 12.89
N GLY A 89 17.68 -16.97 13.67
CA GLY A 89 17.89 -16.93 15.11
C GLY A 89 19.17 -16.21 15.55
N TYR A 90 19.81 -15.46 14.65
CA TYR A 90 20.96 -14.61 14.99
C TYR A 90 20.53 -13.16 15.06
N ASP A 91 20.94 -12.44 16.15
CA ASP A 91 20.45 -11.10 16.42
C ASP A 91 18.91 -11.06 16.61
N SER A 92 18.28 -9.90 16.55
CA SER A 92 16.83 -9.73 16.61
C SER A 92 16.35 -8.79 15.52
N HIS A 93 15.12 -8.98 15.09
CA HIS A 93 14.42 -7.98 14.29
C HIS A 93 14.23 -6.70 15.10
N GLN A 94 14.32 -5.57 14.43
CA GLN A 94 14.10 -4.24 15.00
C GLN A 94 13.36 -3.38 13.99
N TYR A 95 12.28 -2.73 14.42
CA TYR A 95 11.51 -1.82 13.59
C TYR A 95 11.55 -0.40 14.16
N THR A 96 12.07 0.53 13.39
CA THR A 96 11.96 1.98 13.66
C THR A 96 11.54 2.71 12.39
N ASN A 97 10.73 3.77 12.55
CA ASN A 97 10.33 4.67 11.48
C ASN A 97 11.25 5.91 11.45
N VAL A 98 10.96 6.91 12.28
CA VAL A 98 11.57 8.26 12.20
C VAL A 98 12.85 8.44 13.03
N ARG A 99 13.59 7.40 13.37
CA ARG A 99 14.78 7.52 14.22
C ARG A 99 15.75 6.36 14.02
N TYR A 100 17.02 6.68 14.11
CA TYR A 100 18.05 5.65 14.11
C TYR A 100 17.96 4.78 15.37
N PRO A 101 18.13 3.46 15.25
CA PRO A 101 18.31 2.58 16.43
C PRO A 101 19.72 2.67 17.03
N ILE A 102 20.58 3.54 16.51
CA ILE A 102 21.96 3.81 16.91
C ILE A 102 22.14 5.31 17.22
N PRO A 103 23.22 5.68 17.96
CA PRO A 103 23.54 7.08 18.18
C PRO A 103 23.71 7.87 16.86
N LEU A 104 23.19 9.09 16.79
CA LEU A 104 23.40 9.98 15.66
C LEU A 104 24.79 10.64 15.75
N ASP A 105 25.82 9.94 15.33
CA ASP A 105 27.22 10.38 15.38
C ASP A 105 28.00 9.99 14.10
N PRO A 106 27.48 10.30 12.89
CA PRO A 106 28.14 9.93 11.64
C PRO A 106 29.55 10.54 11.52
N PRO A 107 30.55 9.80 10.99
CA PRO A 107 30.42 8.49 10.33
C PRO A 107 30.56 7.30 11.30
N TYR A 108 30.63 7.53 12.59
CA TYR A 108 30.89 6.47 13.57
C TYR A 108 29.65 5.65 13.89
N VAL A 109 29.82 4.32 13.98
CA VAL A 109 28.77 3.38 14.34
C VAL A 109 29.08 2.72 15.70
N PRO A 110 28.12 1.99 16.33
CA PRO A 110 28.38 1.32 17.59
C PRO A 110 29.64 0.43 17.54
N GLN A 111 30.47 0.52 18.54
CA GLN A 111 31.71 -0.29 18.60
C GLN A 111 31.37 -1.79 18.69
N GLU A 112 30.34 -2.15 19.45
CA GLU A 112 29.75 -3.49 19.46
C GLU A 112 28.91 -3.69 18.16
N ASN A 113 29.62 -3.77 17.02
CA ASN A 113 29.02 -3.91 15.70
C ASN A 113 28.88 -5.39 15.33
N PRO A 114 27.67 -5.95 15.31
CA PRO A 114 27.47 -7.35 14.94
C PRO A 114 27.96 -7.64 13.53
N CYS A 115 28.53 -8.86 13.35
CA CYS A 115 28.97 -9.27 12.02
C CYS A 115 28.76 -10.77 11.76
N GLY A 116 28.65 -11.12 10.48
CA GLY A 116 28.51 -12.49 10.00
C GLY A 116 29.67 -12.89 9.09
N ALA A 117 30.37 -13.97 9.44
CA ALA A 117 31.37 -14.57 8.58
C ALA A 117 30.76 -15.70 7.76
N TYR A 118 30.77 -15.52 6.42
CA TYR A 118 30.23 -16.48 5.45
C TYR A 118 31.37 -17.19 4.72
N VAL A 119 31.23 -18.49 4.48
CA VAL A 119 32.19 -19.27 3.66
C VAL A 119 31.40 -20.19 2.72
N HIS A 120 31.75 -20.13 1.43
CA HIS A 120 31.16 -20.95 0.40
C HIS A 120 32.22 -21.60 -0.48
N GLN A 121 32.09 -22.90 -0.75
CA GLN A 121 32.93 -23.62 -1.68
C GLN A 121 32.17 -23.90 -2.98
N PHE A 122 32.80 -23.60 -4.10
CA PHE A 122 32.22 -23.81 -5.41
C PHE A 122 33.26 -24.31 -6.42
N GLU A 123 32.78 -25.07 -7.40
CA GLU A 123 33.61 -25.53 -8.51
C GLU A 123 33.66 -24.44 -9.59
N TYR A 124 34.86 -24.14 -10.09
CA TYR A 124 35.08 -23.23 -11.21
C TYR A 124 35.81 -23.95 -12.32
N LYS A 125 35.31 -23.80 -13.56
CA LYS A 125 35.91 -24.29 -14.80
C LYS A 125 36.32 -23.12 -15.65
N LYS A 126 37.57 -23.01 -15.99
CA LYS A 126 38.08 -21.97 -16.90
C LYS A 126 37.51 -22.18 -18.29
N ASP A 127 37.22 -21.04 -18.95
CA ASP A 127 36.73 -21.01 -20.34
C ASP A 127 37.69 -20.16 -21.16
N SER A 128 38.35 -20.77 -22.14
CA SER A 128 39.29 -20.03 -23.02
C SER A 128 38.64 -18.98 -23.90
N LYS A 129 37.30 -19.07 -24.13
CA LYS A 129 36.53 -18.07 -24.86
C LYS A 129 35.96 -16.97 -23.97
N ALA A 130 35.93 -17.20 -22.66
CA ALA A 130 35.48 -16.26 -21.65
C ALA A 130 36.39 -16.36 -20.42
N PRO A 131 37.64 -15.90 -20.53
CA PRO A 131 38.63 -16.04 -19.49
C PRO A 131 38.44 -15.13 -18.28
N LYS A 132 37.67 -14.05 -18.41
CA LYS A 132 37.35 -13.11 -17.33
C LYS A 132 36.24 -13.65 -16.46
N ALA A 133 36.32 -13.35 -15.18
CA ALA A 133 35.34 -13.76 -14.17
C ALA A 133 34.98 -12.59 -13.25
N TYR A 134 33.72 -12.17 -13.28
CA TYR A 134 33.23 -11.06 -12.48
C TYR A 134 32.26 -11.59 -11.41
N LEU A 135 32.56 -11.34 -10.15
CA LEU A 135 31.76 -11.73 -9.01
C LEU A 135 30.78 -10.60 -8.68
N ASN A 136 29.50 -10.93 -8.65
CA ASN A 136 28.41 -9.99 -8.41
C ASN A 136 27.68 -10.31 -7.11
N PHE A 137 27.44 -9.27 -6.30
CA PHE A 137 26.50 -9.27 -5.19
C PHE A 137 25.40 -8.25 -5.50
N GLU A 138 24.14 -8.68 -5.61
CA GLU A 138 23.03 -7.77 -5.97
C GLU A 138 22.46 -7.02 -4.77
N GLY A 139 22.76 -7.45 -3.54
CA GLY A 139 22.35 -6.77 -2.33
C GLY A 139 22.94 -7.40 -1.08
N VAL A 140 23.59 -6.58 -0.27
CA VAL A 140 24.18 -6.97 1.03
C VAL A 140 23.99 -5.84 2.03
N ASP A 141 23.31 -6.09 3.12
CA ASP A 141 23.03 -5.11 4.17
C ASP A 141 23.93 -5.37 5.39
N SER A 142 24.74 -4.41 5.83
CA SER A 142 24.90 -3.00 5.41
C SER A 142 26.15 -2.78 4.57
N CYS A 143 27.29 -3.44 4.90
CA CYS A 143 28.53 -3.41 4.15
C CYS A 143 29.29 -4.75 4.29
N PHE A 144 30.25 -5.00 3.39
CA PHE A 144 30.93 -6.29 3.38
C PHE A 144 32.33 -6.25 2.80
N TYR A 145 33.15 -7.25 3.22
CA TYR A 145 34.50 -7.54 2.76
C TYR A 145 34.53 -8.91 2.09
N VAL A 146 35.29 -9.05 1.02
CA VAL A 146 35.32 -10.25 0.17
C VAL A 146 36.74 -10.82 0.04
N TRP A 147 36.90 -12.15 0.11
CA TRP A 147 38.13 -12.91 -0.17
C TRP A 147 37.80 -14.10 -1.08
N ILE A 148 38.73 -14.40 -2.00
CA ILE A 148 38.73 -15.62 -2.80
C ILE A 148 40.03 -16.38 -2.52
N ASN A 149 39.91 -17.65 -2.13
CA ASN A 149 41.07 -18.56 -1.80
C ASN A 149 42.06 -17.95 -0.80
N GLY A 150 41.58 -17.14 0.15
CA GLY A 150 42.38 -16.46 1.16
C GLY A 150 42.96 -15.12 0.72
N VAL A 151 42.78 -14.71 -0.52
CA VAL A 151 43.26 -13.43 -1.05
C VAL A 151 42.13 -12.39 -0.95
N TYR A 152 42.46 -11.23 -0.39
CA TYR A 152 41.54 -10.11 -0.30
C TYR A 152 41.16 -9.60 -1.69
N VAL A 153 39.83 -9.46 -1.94
CA VAL A 153 39.28 -8.97 -3.19
C VAL A 153 38.88 -7.49 -3.07
N GLY A 154 38.08 -7.15 -2.08
CA GLY A 154 37.62 -5.76 -1.92
C GLY A 154 36.57 -5.57 -0.83
N TYR A 155 36.05 -4.34 -0.80
CA TYR A 155 35.02 -3.86 0.12
C TYR A 155 33.91 -3.12 -0.66
N SER A 156 32.68 -3.22 -0.17
CA SER A 156 31.57 -2.42 -0.71
C SER A 156 30.50 -2.17 0.35
N GLN A 157 29.73 -1.12 0.14
CA GLN A 157 28.53 -0.75 0.89
C GLN A 157 27.42 -0.33 -0.07
N VAL A 158 26.31 0.24 0.42
CA VAL A 158 25.04 0.49 -0.26
C VAL A 158 24.24 -0.79 -0.43
N ALA A 159 23.32 -1.01 0.52
CA ALA A 159 22.68 -2.31 0.72
C ALA A 159 21.92 -2.83 -0.51
N HIS A 160 21.22 -1.96 -1.25
CA HIS A 160 20.35 -2.34 -2.37
C HIS A 160 20.99 -2.16 -3.75
N ALA A 161 22.30 -1.98 -3.80
CA ALA A 161 23.06 -1.81 -5.03
C ALA A 161 23.84 -3.06 -5.41
N THR A 162 24.12 -3.20 -6.71
CA THR A 162 24.97 -4.30 -7.20
C THR A 162 26.43 -3.94 -7.09
N SER A 163 27.22 -4.80 -6.41
CA SER A 163 28.68 -4.70 -6.34
C SER A 163 29.32 -5.78 -7.22
N GLU A 164 30.14 -5.37 -8.18
CA GLU A 164 30.85 -6.26 -9.10
C GLU A 164 32.37 -6.18 -8.88
N PHE A 165 33.05 -7.34 -8.84
CA PHE A 165 34.50 -7.45 -8.64
C PHE A 165 35.15 -8.30 -9.74
N ASP A 166 36.26 -7.86 -10.34
CA ASP A 166 37.07 -8.74 -11.22
C ASP A 166 37.88 -9.71 -10.34
N VAL A 167 37.50 -10.99 -10.35
CA VAL A 167 38.14 -12.06 -9.59
C VAL A 167 38.93 -13.02 -10.46
N THR A 168 39.21 -12.65 -11.72
CA THR A 168 39.86 -13.47 -12.73
C THR A 168 41.17 -14.12 -12.22
N ASP A 169 42.04 -13.30 -11.61
CA ASP A 169 43.37 -13.75 -11.15
C ASP A 169 43.34 -14.50 -9.79
N HIS A 170 42.18 -14.44 -9.10
CA HIS A 170 42.01 -15.10 -7.82
C HIS A 170 41.44 -16.53 -7.93
N LEU A 171 40.85 -16.87 -9.10
CA LEU A 171 40.23 -18.16 -9.34
C LEU A 171 41.19 -19.21 -9.92
N LYS A 172 41.06 -20.44 -9.44
CA LYS A 172 41.77 -21.63 -9.95
C LYS A 172 40.80 -22.63 -10.56
N GLU A 173 41.30 -23.49 -11.44
CA GLU A 173 40.52 -24.63 -11.94
C GLU A 173 40.14 -25.56 -10.79
N GLY A 174 38.89 -26.03 -10.73
CA GLY A 174 38.39 -26.89 -9.66
C GLY A 174 37.79 -26.08 -8.50
N THR A 175 37.93 -26.57 -7.27
CA THR A 175 37.31 -26.03 -6.07
C THR A 175 37.94 -24.70 -5.63
N ASN A 176 37.12 -23.68 -5.45
CA ASN A 176 37.46 -22.38 -4.91
C ASN A 176 36.66 -22.09 -3.63
N THR A 177 37.22 -21.25 -2.75
CA THR A 177 36.57 -20.81 -1.52
C THR A 177 36.33 -19.32 -1.60
N LEU A 178 35.09 -18.92 -1.50
CA LEU A 178 34.60 -17.54 -1.33
C LEU A 178 34.34 -17.31 0.18
N ALA A 179 34.94 -16.28 0.73
CA ALA A 179 34.67 -15.83 2.10
C ALA A 179 34.17 -14.40 2.08
N VAL A 180 33.13 -14.11 2.87
CA VAL A 180 32.52 -12.79 2.98
C VAL A 180 32.30 -12.44 4.45
N LEU A 181 32.68 -11.24 4.84
CA LEU A 181 32.36 -10.67 6.15
C LEU A 181 31.34 -9.56 5.97
N VAL A 182 30.15 -9.72 6.53
CA VAL A 182 29.08 -8.72 6.53
C VAL A 182 28.99 -8.06 7.90
N LEU A 183 28.91 -6.73 7.94
CA LEU A 183 28.70 -5.95 9.17
C LEU A 183 27.28 -5.38 9.19
N LYS A 184 26.67 -5.34 10.39
CA LYS A 184 25.31 -4.77 10.59
C LYS A 184 25.28 -3.27 10.38
N TRP A 185 26.31 -2.56 10.83
CA TRP A 185 26.36 -1.10 10.79
C TRP A 185 27.58 -0.59 10.03
N CYS A 186 27.38 0.45 9.24
CA CYS A 186 28.45 1.23 8.62
C CYS A 186 28.03 2.70 8.54
N ASP A 187 28.93 3.56 8.10
CA ASP A 187 28.62 4.98 7.86
C ASP A 187 27.48 5.17 6.85
N GLY A 188 27.31 4.22 5.93
CA GLY A 188 26.15 4.16 5.01
C GLY A 188 24.80 3.97 5.70
N THR A 189 24.77 3.37 6.91
CA THR A 189 23.53 3.20 7.69
C THR A 189 22.80 4.54 7.96
N TYR A 190 23.54 5.65 8.02
CA TYR A 190 22.94 6.98 8.19
C TYR A 190 22.22 7.50 6.94
N LEU A 191 22.38 6.83 5.80
CA LEU A 191 21.68 7.10 4.54
C LEU A 191 20.71 5.95 4.16
N GLU A 192 20.51 4.99 5.05
CA GLU A 192 19.62 3.82 4.88
C GLU A 192 18.67 3.68 6.07
N ASP A 193 18.04 4.81 6.47
CA ASP A 193 17.13 4.88 7.62
C ASP A 193 15.65 4.72 7.21
N GLN A 194 15.38 3.86 6.23
CA GLN A 194 14.03 3.63 5.70
C GLN A 194 13.09 3.09 6.78
N ASP A 195 11.81 3.45 6.65
CA ASP A 195 10.71 2.96 7.49
C ASP A 195 10.42 1.48 7.23
N LYS A 196 11.29 0.61 7.74
CA LYS A 196 11.20 -0.85 7.60
C LYS A 196 11.92 -1.58 8.72
N PHE A 197 11.73 -2.89 8.81
CA PHE A 197 12.55 -3.72 9.68
C PHE A 197 14.04 -3.64 9.32
N ARG A 198 14.91 -3.50 10.32
CA ARG A 198 16.36 -3.57 10.18
C ARG A 198 16.76 -5.03 10.05
N MET A 199 17.21 -5.41 8.87
CA MET A 199 17.54 -6.79 8.50
C MET A 199 18.93 -6.82 7.87
N THR A 200 19.71 -7.84 8.19
CA THR A 200 21.13 -7.90 7.79
C THR A 200 21.48 -9.25 7.16
N GLY A 201 22.29 -9.21 6.12
CA GLY A 201 22.78 -10.41 5.44
C GLY A 201 23.01 -10.20 3.95
N ILE A 202 23.31 -11.27 3.25
CA ILE A 202 23.37 -11.32 1.79
C ILE A 202 21.95 -11.65 1.31
N PHE A 203 21.15 -10.63 1.03
CA PHE A 203 19.69 -10.81 0.83
C PHE A 203 19.23 -10.84 -0.63
N ARG A 204 20.15 -10.65 -1.59
CA ARG A 204 19.93 -10.85 -3.02
C ARG A 204 20.96 -11.78 -3.61
N ASP A 205 20.81 -12.13 -4.88
CA ASP A 205 21.61 -13.15 -5.57
C ASP A 205 23.10 -12.84 -5.58
N VAL A 206 23.90 -13.91 -5.50
CA VAL A 206 25.36 -13.90 -5.69
C VAL A 206 25.70 -14.78 -6.86
N TYR A 207 26.47 -14.27 -7.83
CA TYR A 207 26.84 -15.04 -9.02
C TYR A 207 28.15 -14.60 -9.64
N LEU A 208 28.75 -15.50 -10.46
CA LEU A 208 29.90 -15.22 -11.31
C LEU A 208 29.42 -15.06 -12.75
N LEU A 209 29.91 -14.03 -13.43
CA LEU A 209 29.81 -13.88 -14.88
C LEU A 209 31.14 -14.24 -15.53
N LYS A 210 31.12 -15.16 -16.51
CA LYS A 210 32.27 -15.43 -17.36
C LYS A 210 32.19 -14.57 -18.60
N ARG A 211 33.21 -13.77 -18.87
CA ARG A 211 33.24 -12.82 -19.97
C ARG A 211 34.44 -13.03 -20.90
N PRO A 212 34.30 -12.79 -22.19
CA PRO A 212 35.45 -12.67 -23.09
C PRO A 212 36.43 -11.56 -22.67
N GLU A 213 37.64 -11.56 -23.22
CA GLU A 213 38.64 -10.53 -22.98
C GLU A 213 38.16 -9.16 -23.46
N SER A 214 37.47 -9.13 -24.63
CA SER A 214 36.95 -7.93 -25.28
C SER A 214 35.44 -8.00 -25.31
N VAL A 215 34.76 -7.05 -24.63
CA VAL A 215 33.31 -7.08 -24.39
C VAL A 215 32.66 -5.70 -24.41
N LEU A 216 31.40 -5.65 -24.80
CA LEU A 216 30.51 -4.55 -24.46
C LEU A 216 30.36 -4.55 -22.93
N TYR A 217 30.84 -3.49 -22.25
CA TYR A 217 30.82 -3.43 -20.80
C TYR A 217 29.61 -2.67 -20.28
N ASP A 218 29.34 -1.48 -20.84
CA ASP A 218 28.19 -0.65 -20.48
C ASP A 218 27.54 -0.06 -21.71
N TYR A 219 26.24 0.17 -21.64
CA TYR A 219 25.47 0.84 -22.69
C TYR A 219 24.30 1.62 -22.12
N PHE A 220 23.90 2.66 -22.85
CA PHE A 220 22.72 3.46 -22.57
C PHE A 220 21.90 3.63 -23.84
N ILE A 221 20.63 3.23 -23.81
CA ILE A 221 19.68 3.31 -24.91
C ILE A 221 18.69 4.43 -24.64
N THR A 222 18.59 5.36 -25.57
CA THR A 222 17.58 6.42 -25.56
C THR A 222 16.74 6.35 -26.83
N THR A 223 15.48 6.80 -26.73
CA THR A 223 14.53 6.80 -27.83
C THR A 223 13.99 8.19 -28.07
N SER A 224 13.82 8.57 -29.33
CA SER A 224 13.10 9.78 -29.73
C SER A 224 12.11 9.48 -30.85
N ILE A 225 10.93 10.12 -30.80
CA ILE A 225 9.82 9.90 -31.71
C ILE A 225 9.75 11.08 -32.69
N GLY A 226 9.88 10.79 -33.99
CA GLY A 226 9.76 11.77 -35.05
C GLY A 226 8.55 11.52 -35.94
N GLU A 227 8.27 12.45 -36.88
CA GLU A 227 7.09 12.37 -37.78
C GLU A 227 7.02 11.08 -38.59
N ASN A 228 8.16 10.42 -38.90
CA ASN A 228 8.22 9.27 -39.80
C ASN A 228 8.71 7.97 -39.12
N GLY A 229 8.92 7.96 -37.82
CA GLY A 229 9.44 6.78 -37.10
C GLY A 229 10.07 7.17 -35.75
N ALA A 230 10.83 6.25 -35.18
CA ALA A 230 11.60 6.47 -33.99
C ALA A 230 13.09 6.28 -34.23
N GLU A 231 13.90 7.15 -33.68
CA GLU A 231 15.35 7.01 -33.57
C GLU A 231 15.71 6.33 -32.25
N ILE A 232 16.60 5.35 -32.33
CA ILE A 232 17.16 4.63 -31.18
C ILE A 232 18.65 4.96 -31.15
N GLU A 233 19.05 5.77 -30.17
CA GLU A 233 20.46 6.05 -29.91
C GLU A 233 21.00 5.08 -28.88
N ILE A 234 22.13 4.44 -29.13
CA ILE A 234 22.81 3.52 -28.21
C ILE A 234 24.23 4.04 -27.99
N ARG A 235 24.53 4.51 -26.80
CA ARG A 235 25.87 4.89 -26.34
C ARG A 235 26.51 3.73 -25.60
N ALA A 236 27.83 3.53 -25.74
CA ALA A 236 28.45 2.32 -25.19
C ALA A 236 29.91 2.52 -24.78
N ASN A 237 30.34 1.70 -23.80
CA ASN A 237 31.73 1.51 -23.42
C ASN A 237 32.14 0.04 -23.58
N PHE A 238 33.38 -0.20 -23.98
CA PHE A 238 33.93 -1.53 -24.17
C PHE A 238 35.17 -1.71 -23.31
N LEU A 239 35.41 -2.96 -22.87
CA LEU A 239 36.69 -3.39 -22.28
C LEU A 239 37.44 -4.26 -23.31
N GLY A 240 38.78 -4.31 -23.18
CA GLY A 240 39.66 -5.12 -24.00
C GLY A 240 40.20 -4.39 -25.25
N GLU A 241 40.21 -5.07 -26.39
CA GLU A 241 40.83 -4.58 -27.62
C GLU A 241 40.05 -3.40 -28.24
N SER A 242 40.77 -2.48 -28.87
CA SER A 242 40.21 -1.26 -29.46
C SER A 242 39.22 -1.50 -30.65
N ASN A 243 39.19 -2.71 -31.21
CA ASN A 243 38.28 -3.10 -32.31
C ASN A 243 37.01 -3.81 -31.81
N ALA A 244 36.84 -4.02 -30.50
CA ALA A 244 35.66 -4.69 -29.91
C ALA A 244 34.35 -4.07 -30.37
N ALA A 245 34.29 -2.74 -30.40
CA ALA A 245 33.11 -1.97 -30.82
C ALA A 245 32.78 -2.19 -32.31
N GLU A 246 33.79 -2.19 -33.19
CA GLU A 246 33.62 -2.41 -34.63
C GLU A 246 33.13 -3.83 -34.93
N ASN A 247 33.50 -4.80 -34.11
CA ASN A 247 33.17 -6.22 -34.24
C ASN A 247 31.83 -6.56 -33.61
N THR A 248 31.20 -5.64 -32.91
CA THR A 248 29.89 -5.86 -32.27
C THR A 248 28.78 -5.36 -33.19
N LYS A 249 27.93 -6.29 -33.66
CA LYS A 249 26.74 -5.99 -34.44
C LYS A 249 25.54 -5.76 -33.55
N ILE A 250 24.73 -4.74 -33.86
CA ILE A 250 23.45 -4.47 -33.19
C ILE A 250 22.33 -4.97 -34.12
N VAL A 251 21.36 -5.69 -33.52
CA VAL A 251 20.14 -6.15 -34.21
C VAL A 251 18.94 -5.82 -33.32
N ILE A 252 17.95 -5.12 -33.89
CA ILE A 252 16.67 -4.91 -33.21
C ILE A 252 15.62 -5.82 -33.84
N ARG A 253 14.89 -6.56 -33.00
CA ARG A 253 13.80 -7.46 -33.42
C ARG A 253 12.48 -6.99 -32.82
N ASN A 254 11.41 -7.14 -33.59
CA ASN A 254 10.06 -6.93 -33.08
C ASN A 254 9.56 -8.16 -32.26
N HIS A 255 8.34 -8.10 -31.75
CA HIS A 255 7.75 -9.17 -30.94
C HIS A 255 7.64 -10.52 -31.70
N GLU A 256 7.44 -10.50 -33.02
CA GLU A 256 7.40 -11.70 -33.86
C GLU A 256 8.80 -12.26 -34.19
N GLY A 257 9.88 -11.62 -33.70
CA GLY A 257 11.26 -12.03 -33.95
C GLY A 257 11.85 -11.51 -35.27
N ASN A 258 11.11 -10.69 -36.04
CA ASN A 258 11.59 -10.10 -37.29
C ASN A 258 12.60 -8.99 -37.01
N THR A 259 13.69 -8.95 -37.77
CA THR A 259 14.66 -7.85 -37.69
C THR A 259 14.07 -6.57 -38.27
N VAL A 260 14.01 -5.51 -37.47
CA VAL A 260 13.48 -4.19 -37.87
C VAL A 260 14.58 -3.14 -38.08
N ALA A 261 15.74 -3.30 -37.42
CA ALA A 261 16.89 -2.44 -37.60
C ALA A 261 18.21 -3.19 -37.34
N THR A 262 19.31 -2.74 -37.98
CA THR A 262 20.66 -3.24 -37.71
C THR A 262 21.68 -2.12 -37.76
N GLY A 263 22.73 -2.21 -36.94
CA GLY A 263 23.76 -1.20 -36.89
C GLY A 263 25.09 -1.71 -36.33
N THR A 264 26.04 -0.81 -36.23
CA THR A 264 27.38 -1.00 -35.63
C THR A 264 27.77 0.26 -34.89
N PHE A 265 28.64 0.13 -33.92
CA PHE A 265 29.13 1.25 -33.13
C PHE A 265 30.19 2.08 -33.90
N LYS A 266 30.20 3.38 -33.66
CA LYS A 266 31.22 4.33 -34.12
C LYS A 266 31.75 5.11 -32.93
N LYS A 267 32.99 5.52 -32.94
CA LYS A 267 33.54 6.42 -31.92
C LYS A 267 32.76 7.72 -31.88
N CYS A 268 32.54 8.23 -30.67
CA CYS A 268 31.90 9.50 -30.41
C CYS A 268 32.74 10.33 -29.44
N ASP A 269 32.43 11.61 -29.38
CA ASP A 269 33.03 12.58 -28.43
C ASP A 269 31.96 12.87 -27.34
N ASP A 270 31.81 11.92 -26.42
CA ASP A 270 30.87 12.00 -25.28
C ASP A 270 31.69 11.78 -24.00
N GLU A 271 31.36 12.52 -22.94
CA GLU A 271 32.10 12.49 -21.67
C GLU A 271 31.99 11.13 -20.94
N ASN A 272 30.88 10.43 -21.12
CA ASN A 272 30.57 9.19 -20.41
C ASN A 272 30.74 7.92 -21.27
N PHE A 273 30.64 8.05 -22.60
CA PHE A 273 30.61 6.92 -23.54
C PHE A 273 31.57 7.14 -24.73
N ALA A 274 32.41 6.16 -25.01
CA ALA A 274 33.40 6.24 -26.09
C ALA A 274 32.83 5.92 -27.49
N TYR A 275 31.67 5.28 -27.56
CA TYR A 275 31.05 4.80 -28.80
C TYR A 275 29.55 5.06 -28.82
N LYS A 276 29.00 5.24 -30.02
CA LYS A 276 27.55 5.33 -30.24
C LYS A 276 27.11 4.67 -31.54
N ALA A 277 25.84 4.25 -31.56
CA ALA A 277 25.12 3.84 -32.75
C ALA A 277 23.75 4.53 -32.78
N VAL A 278 23.27 4.80 -34.01
CA VAL A 278 21.93 5.35 -34.23
C VAL A 278 21.21 4.46 -35.21
N LEU A 279 20.00 4.07 -34.86
CA LEU A 279 19.14 3.18 -35.65
C LEU A 279 17.73 3.76 -35.75
N ASP A 280 17.10 3.59 -36.90
CA ASP A 280 15.76 4.06 -37.19
C ASP A 280 14.75 2.88 -37.21
N ILE A 281 13.58 3.06 -36.64
CA ILE A 281 12.46 2.14 -36.73
C ILE A 281 11.29 2.89 -37.37
N THR A 282 10.86 2.44 -38.55
CA THR A 282 9.71 3.01 -39.26
C THR A 282 8.41 2.48 -38.62
N ALA A 283 7.43 3.36 -38.36
CA ALA A 283 6.15 3.03 -37.75
C ALA A 283 6.29 2.20 -36.43
N PRO A 284 6.98 2.73 -35.41
CA PRO A 284 7.20 2.00 -34.19
C PRO A 284 5.88 1.78 -33.42
N VAL A 285 5.80 0.65 -32.71
CA VAL A 285 4.80 0.46 -31.66
C VAL A 285 5.36 1.01 -30.37
N LEU A 286 4.65 1.98 -29.77
CA LEU A 286 5.11 2.68 -28.58
C LEU A 286 4.81 1.86 -27.32
N TRP A 287 5.70 1.93 -26.34
CA TRP A 287 5.51 1.34 -25.03
C TRP A 287 4.68 2.28 -24.15
N ASN A 288 3.67 1.73 -23.49
CA ASN A 288 2.93 2.40 -22.42
C ASN A 288 2.37 1.34 -21.43
N PRO A 289 1.88 1.69 -20.24
CA PRO A 289 1.45 0.71 -19.22
C PRO A 289 0.18 -0.05 -19.58
N GLU A 290 -0.59 0.39 -20.56
CA GLU A 290 -1.81 -0.26 -21.02
C GLU A 290 -1.54 -1.20 -22.20
N GLN A 291 -0.47 -0.92 -22.95
CA GLN A 291 0.03 -1.72 -24.10
C GLN A 291 1.57 -1.79 -24.06
N PRO A 292 2.16 -2.61 -23.17
CA PRO A 292 3.60 -2.64 -22.91
C PRO A 292 4.37 -3.39 -24.00
N TYR A 293 4.47 -2.79 -25.19
CA TYR A 293 5.18 -3.39 -26.32
C TYR A 293 6.70 -3.25 -26.20
N LEU A 294 7.42 -4.37 -26.28
CA LEU A 294 8.87 -4.42 -26.15
C LEU A 294 9.53 -4.99 -27.41
N TYR A 295 10.56 -4.30 -27.88
CA TYR A 295 11.51 -4.81 -28.88
C TYR A 295 12.67 -5.51 -28.17
N GLN A 296 13.34 -6.45 -28.86
CA GLN A 296 14.59 -7.05 -28.41
C GLN A 296 15.77 -6.35 -29.09
N VAL A 297 16.75 -5.92 -28.31
CA VAL A 297 18.05 -5.44 -28.80
C VAL A 297 19.09 -6.52 -28.54
N LEU A 298 19.75 -6.96 -29.59
CA LEU A 298 20.81 -7.96 -29.53
C LEU A 298 22.15 -7.29 -29.86
N PHE A 299 23.11 -7.45 -28.96
CA PHE A 299 24.50 -7.11 -29.17
C PHE A 299 25.28 -8.39 -29.47
N LEU A 300 25.71 -8.56 -30.71
CA LEU A 300 26.33 -9.78 -31.22
C LEU A 300 27.82 -9.57 -31.40
N SER A 301 28.66 -10.17 -30.59
CA SER A 301 30.10 -10.25 -30.73
C SER A 301 30.54 -11.70 -31.04
N GLU A 302 31.82 -11.94 -31.26
CA GLU A 302 32.35 -13.26 -31.65
C GLU A 302 32.06 -14.34 -30.59
N ASN A 303 32.23 -14.00 -29.32
CA ASN A 303 32.14 -14.99 -28.23
C ASN A 303 31.07 -14.63 -27.16
N GLU A 304 30.27 -13.59 -27.41
CA GLU A 304 29.23 -13.14 -26.46
C GLU A 304 28.04 -12.54 -27.20
N VAL A 305 26.87 -12.82 -26.66
CA VAL A 305 25.59 -12.21 -27.04
C VAL A 305 24.94 -11.63 -25.80
N ILE A 306 24.53 -10.38 -25.90
CA ILE A 306 23.67 -9.73 -24.89
C ILE A 306 22.34 -9.45 -25.55
N ILE A 307 21.25 -9.88 -24.90
CA ILE A 307 19.87 -9.60 -25.33
C ILE A 307 19.18 -8.79 -24.23
N ASP A 308 18.78 -7.59 -24.57
CA ASP A 308 17.95 -6.75 -23.70
C ASP A 308 16.63 -6.40 -24.37
N ARG A 309 15.70 -5.82 -23.64
CA ARG A 309 14.39 -5.39 -24.13
C ARG A 309 14.27 -3.88 -24.02
N ILE A 310 13.74 -3.25 -25.05
CA ILE A 310 13.48 -1.81 -25.06
C ILE A 310 12.02 -1.52 -25.38
N GLY A 311 11.47 -0.49 -24.73
CA GLY A 311 10.21 0.14 -25.11
C GLY A 311 10.47 1.53 -25.69
N ILE A 312 9.84 1.84 -26.82
CA ILE A 312 9.97 3.15 -27.47
C ILE A 312 8.95 4.07 -26.83
N ARG A 313 9.42 5.15 -26.21
CA ARG A 313 8.58 6.16 -25.57
C ARG A 313 9.30 7.48 -25.44
N GLU A 314 8.54 8.57 -25.28
CA GLU A 314 9.04 9.90 -24.90
C GLU A 314 8.31 10.43 -23.66
N ILE A 315 9.00 11.26 -22.90
CA ILE A 315 8.48 11.89 -21.67
C ILE A 315 8.89 13.36 -21.66
N HIS A 316 7.92 14.25 -21.45
CA HIS A 316 8.20 15.67 -21.28
C HIS A 316 7.15 16.35 -20.41
N CYS A 317 7.44 17.57 -19.96
CA CYS A 317 6.48 18.45 -19.34
C CYS A 317 6.15 19.62 -20.28
N GLU A 318 4.85 19.92 -20.44
CA GLU A 318 4.41 21.18 -21.02
C GLU A 318 3.82 22.05 -19.91
N GLY A 319 4.57 23.05 -19.46
CA GLY A 319 4.24 23.79 -18.24
C GLY A 319 4.16 22.85 -17.04
N SER A 320 3.02 22.81 -16.39
CA SER A 320 2.78 21.97 -15.20
C SER A 320 2.09 20.62 -15.49
N VAL A 321 2.11 20.15 -16.75
CA VAL A 321 1.45 18.89 -17.15
C VAL A 321 2.48 17.91 -17.72
N ILE A 322 2.42 16.66 -17.27
CA ILE A 322 3.29 15.58 -17.77
C ILE A 322 2.64 14.93 -18.99
N TYR A 323 3.43 14.76 -20.05
CA TYR A 323 3.06 14.00 -21.24
C TYR A 323 4.01 12.81 -21.44
N ILE A 324 3.42 11.65 -21.76
CA ILE A 324 4.14 10.44 -22.14
C ILE A 324 3.56 9.98 -23.46
N ASN A 325 4.41 9.91 -24.51
CA ASN A 325 3.99 9.68 -25.90
C ASN A 325 2.93 10.70 -26.37
N ASP A 326 3.12 11.96 -26.04
CA ASP A 326 2.18 13.09 -26.33
C ASP A 326 0.79 12.94 -25.71
N VAL A 327 0.61 12.00 -24.79
CA VAL A 327 -0.63 11.80 -24.03
C VAL A 327 -0.45 12.30 -22.59
N LYS A 328 -1.41 13.07 -22.11
CA LYS A 328 -1.47 13.52 -20.71
C LYS A 328 -1.45 12.30 -19.77
N ALA A 329 -0.48 12.21 -18.88
CA ALA A 329 -0.33 11.08 -17.98
C ALA A 329 -0.85 11.39 -16.57
N LYS A 330 -1.58 10.42 -16.00
CA LYS A 330 -1.98 10.39 -14.59
C LYS A 330 -1.48 9.10 -13.93
N PHE A 331 -0.76 9.24 -12.81
CA PHE A 331 -0.25 8.09 -12.05
C PHE A 331 -1.30 7.58 -11.06
N LYS A 332 -1.67 6.32 -11.21
CA LYS A 332 -2.51 5.53 -10.29
C LYS A 332 -1.56 4.58 -9.57
N GLY A 333 -0.87 5.10 -8.55
CA GLY A 333 0.33 4.47 -8.02
C GLY A 333 0.21 3.94 -6.60
N VAL A 334 1.19 3.10 -6.24
CA VAL A 334 1.42 2.61 -4.88
C VAL A 334 2.91 2.59 -4.58
N ASN A 335 3.27 2.86 -3.33
CA ASN A 335 4.61 2.66 -2.79
C ASN A 335 4.83 1.18 -2.46
N ARG A 336 6.04 0.64 -2.68
CA ARG A 336 6.32 -0.76 -2.41
C ARG A 336 7.71 -0.96 -1.82
N HIS A 337 7.75 -1.53 -0.62
CA HIS A 337 8.94 -2.10 0.00
C HIS A 337 9.15 -3.57 -0.41
N ASP A 338 10.42 -4.03 -0.40
CA ASP A 338 10.74 -5.46 -0.44
C ASP A 338 10.49 -6.05 0.95
N SER A 339 9.34 -6.72 1.12
CA SER A 339 8.94 -7.34 2.38
C SER A 339 8.18 -8.65 2.16
N ASP A 340 8.52 -9.65 2.94
CA ASP A 340 7.82 -10.94 3.01
C ASP A 340 7.82 -11.44 4.46
N PRO A 341 6.70 -12.00 4.98
CA PRO A 341 6.60 -12.37 6.39
C PRO A 341 7.50 -13.54 6.80
N VAL A 342 8.02 -14.31 5.84
CA VAL A 342 8.87 -15.48 6.09
C VAL A 342 10.33 -15.21 5.75
N THR A 343 10.59 -14.57 4.61
CA THR A 343 11.95 -14.32 4.11
C THR A 343 12.48 -12.93 4.42
N GLY A 344 11.64 -12.04 4.96
CA GLY A 344 12.00 -10.65 5.27
C GLY A 344 12.27 -9.85 4.00
N SER A 345 13.40 -9.13 3.94
CA SER A 345 13.82 -8.37 2.76
C SER A 345 14.39 -9.24 1.62
N ALA A 346 14.61 -10.54 1.85
CA ALA A 346 15.10 -11.47 0.82
C ALA A 346 13.95 -11.96 -0.06
N VAL A 347 13.36 -11.06 -0.87
CA VAL A 347 12.27 -11.40 -1.78
C VAL A 347 12.79 -11.97 -3.10
N ASN A 348 12.10 -12.99 -3.61
CA ASN A 348 12.43 -13.63 -4.88
C ASN A 348 11.52 -13.15 -6.02
N MET A 349 11.83 -13.59 -7.25
CA MET A 349 11.08 -13.20 -8.45
C MET A 349 9.59 -13.56 -8.37
N GLU A 350 9.22 -14.72 -7.81
CA GLU A 350 7.82 -15.17 -7.75
C GLU A 350 6.99 -14.32 -6.76
N GLN A 351 7.61 -13.88 -5.65
CA GLN A 351 6.98 -12.95 -4.71
C GLN A 351 6.75 -11.59 -5.37
N ILE A 352 7.73 -11.07 -6.12
CA ILE A 352 7.58 -9.82 -6.89
C ILE A 352 6.52 -9.94 -7.96
N LYS A 353 6.49 -11.04 -8.73
CA LYS A 353 5.44 -11.29 -9.73
C LYS A 353 4.05 -11.25 -9.12
N LYS A 354 3.87 -11.89 -7.95
CA LYS A 354 2.59 -11.88 -7.22
C LYS A 354 2.13 -10.44 -6.94
N ASP A 355 3.02 -9.60 -6.42
CA ASP A 355 2.72 -8.19 -6.14
C ASP A 355 2.32 -7.43 -7.41
N LEU A 356 3.14 -7.48 -8.46
CA LEU A 356 2.91 -6.73 -9.70
C LEU A 356 1.64 -7.17 -10.45
N ILE A 357 1.35 -8.48 -10.46
CA ILE A 357 0.11 -9.00 -11.05
C ILE A 357 -1.09 -8.50 -10.26
N MET A 358 -1.04 -8.57 -8.93
CA MET A 358 -2.13 -8.09 -8.07
C MET A 358 -2.34 -6.58 -8.21
N MET A 359 -1.27 -5.78 -8.35
CA MET A 359 -1.38 -4.36 -8.65
C MET A 359 -2.15 -4.12 -9.95
N LYS A 360 -1.82 -4.83 -11.03
CA LYS A 360 -2.53 -4.71 -12.31
C LYS A 360 -3.99 -5.14 -12.22
N GLN A 361 -4.30 -6.20 -11.46
CA GLN A 361 -5.68 -6.65 -11.20
C GLN A 361 -6.52 -5.63 -10.41
N HIS A 362 -5.85 -4.67 -9.73
CA HIS A 362 -6.50 -3.61 -8.96
C HIS A 362 -6.33 -2.21 -9.58
N ASN A 363 -6.11 -2.14 -10.90
CA ASN A 363 -6.09 -0.90 -11.70
C ASN A 363 -4.92 0.05 -11.43
N PHE A 364 -3.85 -0.39 -10.78
CA PHE A 364 -2.62 0.38 -10.70
C PHE A 364 -1.95 0.46 -12.07
N ASN A 365 -1.39 1.62 -12.40
CA ASN A 365 -0.56 1.84 -13.57
C ASN A 365 0.87 2.26 -13.23
N ALA A 366 1.17 2.46 -11.94
CA ALA A 366 2.46 2.95 -11.48
C ALA A 366 2.87 2.35 -10.12
N VAL A 367 4.18 2.26 -9.88
CA VAL A 367 4.77 1.87 -8.60
C VAL A 367 6.01 2.73 -8.31
N ARG A 368 6.17 3.18 -7.05
CA ARG A 368 7.41 3.80 -6.58
C ARG A 368 8.23 2.74 -5.83
N SER A 369 9.50 2.60 -6.20
CA SER A 369 10.43 1.71 -5.50
C SER A 369 10.89 2.35 -4.20
N SER A 370 10.01 2.45 -3.25
CA SER A 370 10.25 3.07 -1.94
C SER A 370 11.11 2.15 -1.06
N HIS A 371 12.24 2.60 -0.47
CA HIS A 371 12.92 3.87 -0.77
C HIS A 371 14.35 3.54 -1.22
N TYR A 372 14.47 2.64 -2.21
CA TYR A 372 15.75 2.11 -2.69
C TYR A 372 15.57 1.38 -4.03
N PRO A 373 16.66 1.15 -4.79
CA PRO A 373 16.61 0.33 -6.00
C PRO A 373 16.20 -1.11 -5.68
N ASN A 374 15.15 -1.59 -6.34
CA ASN A 374 14.74 -3.00 -6.26
C ASN A 374 15.73 -3.91 -7.00
N SER A 375 15.51 -5.24 -6.94
CA SER A 375 16.29 -6.19 -7.75
C SER A 375 16.08 -5.93 -9.24
N PRO A 376 17.08 -6.17 -10.12
CA PRO A 376 16.98 -5.82 -11.54
C PRO A 376 15.77 -6.41 -12.26
N TYR A 377 15.35 -7.63 -11.90
CA TYR A 377 14.19 -8.25 -12.55
C TYR A 377 12.85 -7.61 -12.16
N PHE A 378 12.77 -6.84 -11.06
CA PHE A 378 11.58 -6.04 -10.76
C PHE A 378 11.27 -5.05 -11.89
N TYR A 379 12.25 -4.28 -12.32
CA TYR A 379 12.09 -3.31 -13.41
C TYR A 379 11.81 -4.00 -14.74
N GLN A 380 12.47 -5.13 -15.01
CA GLN A 380 12.21 -5.91 -16.22
C GLN A 380 10.79 -6.49 -16.26
N LEU A 381 10.21 -6.82 -15.11
CA LEU A 381 8.81 -7.24 -15.01
C LEU A 381 7.86 -6.05 -15.14
N CYS A 382 8.20 -4.87 -14.59
CA CYS A 382 7.43 -3.65 -14.81
C CYS A 382 7.42 -3.23 -16.28
N ASP A 383 8.55 -3.38 -16.99
CA ASP A 383 8.61 -3.20 -18.47
C ASP A 383 7.61 -4.11 -19.19
N GLU A 384 7.52 -5.37 -18.76
CA GLU A 384 6.72 -6.42 -19.40
C GLU A 384 5.23 -6.33 -19.04
N TYR A 385 4.92 -6.05 -17.77
CA TYR A 385 3.53 -6.02 -17.30
C TYR A 385 2.86 -4.64 -17.47
N GLY A 386 3.63 -3.64 -17.85
CA GLY A 386 3.14 -2.28 -18.06
C GLY A 386 2.82 -1.55 -16.76
N LEU A 387 3.84 -1.18 -16.02
CA LEU A 387 3.76 -0.29 -14.87
C LEU A 387 4.77 0.84 -15.04
N PHE A 388 4.36 2.08 -14.90
CA PHE A 388 5.29 3.19 -14.73
C PHE A 388 6.05 3.01 -13.41
N VAL A 389 7.33 3.37 -13.40
CA VAL A 389 8.14 3.31 -12.20
C VAL A 389 8.74 4.68 -11.89
N ILE A 390 8.59 5.10 -10.63
CA ILE A 390 9.47 6.10 -10.04
C ILE A 390 10.58 5.32 -9.36
N ALA A 391 11.78 5.37 -9.93
CA ALA A 391 12.94 4.68 -9.37
C ALA A 391 13.65 5.59 -8.39
N GLU A 392 13.82 5.12 -7.15
CA GLU A 392 14.37 5.89 -6.06
C GLU A 392 15.76 5.44 -5.68
N ALA A 393 16.66 6.40 -5.48
CA ALA A 393 18.00 6.15 -4.97
C ALA A 393 17.97 5.78 -3.48
N ASP A 394 18.92 4.97 -3.04
CA ASP A 394 19.03 4.46 -1.67
C ASP A 394 19.51 5.53 -0.68
N ASN A 395 18.74 6.60 -0.54
CA ASN A 395 19.05 7.74 0.32
C ASN A 395 17.85 8.01 1.25
N GLU A 396 18.01 7.70 2.55
CA GLU A 396 17.09 8.14 3.58
C GLU A 396 17.83 8.45 4.88
N SER A 397 17.53 9.60 5.47
CA SER A 397 18.15 10.03 6.73
C SER A 397 17.14 10.71 7.66
N HIS A 398 15.93 10.15 7.74
CA HIS A 398 14.80 10.70 8.49
C HIS A 398 15.14 10.92 9.96
N GLY A 399 15.91 10.04 10.59
CA GLY A 399 16.35 10.17 11.99
C GLY A 399 17.16 11.43 12.29
N THR A 400 17.67 12.14 11.28
CA THR A 400 18.29 13.47 11.50
C THR A 400 17.28 14.55 11.83
N GLN A 401 15.99 14.37 11.57
CA GLN A 401 14.91 15.26 12.00
C GLN A 401 14.63 15.13 13.51
N THR A 402 14.79 13.94 14.08
CA THR A 402 14.41 13.63 15.47
C THR A 402 15.53 13.88 16.50
N GLN A 403 16.44 14.79 16.19
CA GLN A 403 17.53 15.20 17.10
C GLN A 403 17.00 15.79 18.40
N TYR A 404 17.76 15.61 19.49
CA TYR A 404 17.48 16.35 20.73
C TYR A 404 17.84 17.82 20.56
N LEU A 405 16.82 18.68 20.48
CA LEU A 405 16.98 20.12 20.29
C LEU A 405 16.39 20.90 21.45
N LYS A 406 17.11 21.93 21.96
CA LYS A 406 16.59 22.83 22.98
C LYS A 406 15.47 23.72 22.43
N ASN A 407 15.57 24.15 21.19
CA ASN A 407 14.54 24.86 20.45
C ASN A 407 13.85 23.83 19.51
N SER A 408 12.59 23.49 19.81
CA SER A 408 11.76 22.55 19.04
C SER A 408 10.77 23.23 18.07
N GLU A 409 10.93 24.55 17.84
CA GLU A 409 10.17 25.24 16.79
C GLU A 409 10.50 24.63 15.43
N TRP A 410 9.47 24.44 14.59
CA TRP A 410 9.59 23.71 13.33
C TRP A 410 10.67 24.25 12.39
N GLU A 411 10.79 25.56 12.28
CA GLU A 411 11.84 26.20 11.48
C GLU A 411 13.25 25.77 11.91
N ASN A 412 13.51 25.71 13.23
CA ASN A 412 14.79 25.24 13.74
C ASN A 412 14.98 23.73 13.54
N VAL A 413 13.90 22.96 13.67
CA VAL A 413 13.96 21.51 13.40
C VAL A 413 14.40 21.28 11.96
N VAL A 414 13.77 21.93 10.98
CA VAL A 414 14.11 21.82 9.56
C VAL A 414 15.54 22.27 9.29
N GLU A 415 16.01 23.38 9.90
CA GLU A 415 17.39 23.83 9.75
C GLU A 415 18.39 22.78 10.24
N GLN A 416 18.18 22.22 11.43
CA GLN A 416 19.09 21.22 12.00
C GLN A 416 18.99 19.88 11.24
N TRP A 417 17.83 19.51 10.75
CA TRP A 417 17.63 18.36 9.87
C TRP A 417 18.48 18.49 8.62
N ASN A 418 18.27 19.56 7.84
CA ASN A 418 19.02 19.79 6.61
C ASN A 418 20.54 19.82 6.82
N LYS A 419 20.98 20.44 7.92
CA LYS A 419 22.40 20.67 8.19
C LYS A 419 23.22 19.42 8.48
N ARG A 420 22.60 18.34 8.98
CA ARG A 420 23.33 17.14 9.42
C ARG A 420 23.95 16.36 8.26
N ILE A 421 23.16 16.09 7.22
CA ILE A 421 23.54 15.26 6.08
C ILE A 421 23.23 16.00 4.77
N ALA A 422 21.98 16.35 4.51
CA ALA A 422 21.54 16.90 3.22
C ALA A 422 22.28 18.16 2.78
N ASN A 423 22.63 19.03 3.72
CA ASN A 423 23.40 20.26 3.47
C ASN A 423 24.82 20.18 4.06
N ASN A 424 25.40 19.00 4.12
CA ASN A 424 26.77 18.77 4.57
C ASN A 424 27.64 18.32 3.38
N PRO A 425 28.62 19.12 2.91
CA PRO A 425 29.47 18.77 1.76
C PRO A 425 30.24 17.44 1.92
N ASP A 426 30.52 17.00 3.15
CA ASP A 426 31.24 15.75 3.40
C ASP A 426 30.42 14.51 2.95
N PHE A 427 29.08 14.64 2.84
CA PHE A 427 28.17 13.59 2.38
C PHE A 427 27.87 13.64 0.87
N ILE A 428 28.36 14.64 0.12
CA ILE A 428 28.15 14.70 -1.33
C ILE A 428 28.63 13.40 -2.01
N PRO A 429 29.85 12.87 -1.74
CA PRO A 429 30.29 11.64 -2.39
C PRO A 429 29.35 10.44 -2.11
N ALA A 430 28.89 10.26 -0.87
CA ALA A 430 28.03 9.14 -0.50
C ALA A 430 26.63 9.24 -1.12
N THR A 431 26.02 10.44 -1.11
CA THR A 431 24.70 10.67 -1.73
C THR A 431 24.77 10.52 -3.25
N MET A 432 25.80 11.06 -3.88
CA MET A 432 26.04 10.95 -5.32
C MET A 432 26.26 9.50 -5.76
N ASP A 433 27.05 8.73 -5.00
CA ASP A 433 27.31 7.33 -5.31
C ASP A 433 26.00 6.52 -5.36
N ARG A 434 25.11 6.67 -4.36
CA ARG A 434 23.80 6.02 -4.29
C ARG A 434 22.90 6.41 -5.46
N THR A 435 22.90 7.69 -5.82
CA THR A 435 22.17 8.20 -7.00
C THR A 435 22.69 7.54 -8.28
N ARG A 436 24.03 7.50 -8.45
CA ARG A 436 24.65 6.89 -9.63
C ARG A 436 24.41 5.40 -9.73
N LEU A 437 24.54 4.66 -8.63
CA LEU A 437 24.25 3.22 -8.57
C LEU A 437 22.82 2.90 -9.01
N CYS A 438 21.84 3.74 -8.63
CA CYS A 438 20.46 3.60 -9.09
C CYS A 438 20.32 3.89 -10.58
N VAL A 439 20.71 5.09 -11.02
CA VAL A 439 20.48 5.58 -12.38
C VAL A 439 21.28 4.76 -13.40
N GLU A 440 22.58 4.53 -13.16
CA GLU A 440 23.45 3.84 -14.11
C GLU A 440 23.06 2.36 -14.31
N ARG A 441 22.56 1.68 -13.25
CA ARG A 441 22.10 0.30 -13.35
C ARG A 441 20.82 0.17 -14.16
N GLU A 442 19.85 1.09 -13.96
CA GLU A 442 18.50 0.96 -14.49
C GLU A 442 18.20 1.86 -15.72
N LYS A 443 19.15 2.62 -16.20
CA LYS A 443 18.99 3.62 -17.29
C LYS A 443 18.34 3.10 -18.57
N ASN A 444 18.33 1.79 -18.81
CA ASN A 444 17.75 1.18 -20.01
C ASN A 444 16.30 0.69 -19.84
N ARG A 445 15.68 0.89 -18.67
CA ARG A 445 14.32 0.41 -18.38
C ARG A 445 13.27 1.39 -18.90
N PRO A 446 12.42 0.99 -19.89
CA PRO A 446 11.36 1.88 -20.40
C PRO A 446 10.30 2.23 -19.35
N CYS A 447 10.03 1.35 -18.38
CA CYS A 447 9.07 1.59 -17.31
C CYS A 447 9.44 2.78 -16.41
N ILE A 448 10.74 3.09 -16.26
CA ILE A 448 11.17 4.23 -15.43
C ILE A 448 10.88 5.53 -16.16
N VAL A 449 9.99 6.32 -15.58
CA VAL A 449 9.56 7.62 -16.11
C VAL A 449 10.12 8.79 -15.31
N MET A 450 10.56 8.52 -14.08
CA MET A 450 11.05 9.53 -13.17
C MET A 450 12.14 8.97 -12.24
N TRP A 451 13.18 9.75 -12.01
CA TRP A 451 14.20 9.51 -11.02
C TRP A 451 13.89 10.28 -9.76
N SER A 452 13.85 9.60 -8.61
CA SER A 452 13.75 10.21 -7.29
C SER A 452 15.09 10.09 -6.55
N MET A 453 15.54 11.20 -5.97
CA MET A 453 16.88 11.25 -5.37
C MET A 453 16.96 10.59 -4.00
N GLY A 454 15.82 10.27 -3.40
CA GLY A 454 15.73 9.66 -2.09
C GLY A 454 14.46 10.06 -1.36
N ASN A 455 14.42 9.76 -0.06
CA ASN A 455 13.28 9.96 0.83
C ASN A 455 13.72 10.62 2.14
N GLU A 456 12.96 11.58 2.64
CA GLU A 456 13.01 12.16 4.00
C GLU A 456 14.41 12.48 4.55
N CYS A 457 15.30 13.03 3.70
CA CYS A 457 16.63 13.46 4.13
C CYS A 457 16.72 14.94 4.49
N GLY A 458 15.67 15.74 4.24
CA GLY A 458 15.81 17.20 4.13
C GLY A 458 16.43 17.60 2.79
N TYR A 459 16.80 18.88 2.61
CA TYR A 459 17.30 19.39 1.34
C TYR A 459 18.58 20.24 1.52
N GLY A 460 19.50 20.16 0.54
CA GLY A 460 20.73 20.91 0.53
C GLY A 460 21.69 20.48 -0.57
N CYS A 461 22.97 20.83 -0.41
CA CYS A 461 23.99 20.68 -1.45
C CYS A 461 24.15 19.25 -1.98
N THR A 462 23.91 18.23 -1.17
CA THR A 462 24.05 16.82 -1.60
C THR A 462 23.01 16.46 -2.66
N PHE A 463 21.76 16.89 -2.47
CA PHE A 463 20.66 16.63 -3.40
C PHE A 463 20.66 17.59 -4.60
N GLU A 464 21.09 18.83 -4.43
CA GLU A 464 21.30 19.75 -5.57
C GLU A 464 22.30 19.18 -6.57
N GLU A 465 23.44 18.64 -6.09
CA GLU A 465 24.44 17.98 -6.95
C GLU A 465 23.90 16.69 -7.59
N SER A 466 23.17 15.89 -6.82
CA SER A 466 22.54 14.64 -7.32
C SER A 466 21.53 14.92 -8.44
N LEU A 467 20.63 15.88 -8.23
CA LEU A 467 19.63 16.29 -9.21
C LEU A 467 20.29 16.82 -10.49
N LYS A 468 21.30 17.69 -10.33
CA LYS A 468 22.04 18.24 -11.45
C LYS A 468 22.71 17.14 -12.28
N TRP A 469 23.47 16.25 -11.64
CA TRP A 469 24.13 15.16 -12.32
C TRP A 469 23.14 14.24 -13.04
N THR A 470 22.02 13.89 -12.38
CA THR A 470 21.01 13.03 -12.96
C THR A 470 20.40 13.64 -14.22
N LYS A 471 20.09 14.94 -14.20
CA LYS A 471 19.52 15.66 -15.35
C LYS A 471 20.50 15.77 -16.51
N GLU A 472 21.79 15.99 -16.22
CA GLU A 472 22.86 16.04 -17.22
C GLU A 472 23.13 14.65 -17.83
N PHE A 473 23.10 13.57 -17.02
CA PHE A 473 23.35 12.21 -17.47
C PHE A 473 22.17 11.61 -18.25
N ASP A 474 20.94 11.78 -17.74
CA ASP A 474 19.71 11.27 -18.36
C ASP A 474 18.64 12.36 -18.52
N PRO A 475 18.69 13.15 -19.57
CA PRO A 475 17.68 14.18 -19.85
C PRO A 475 16.35 13.59 -20.38
N THR A 476 16.24 12.27 -20.59
CA THR A 476 15.06 11.62 -21.18
C THR A 476 14.00 11.25 -20.15
N ARG A 477 14.28 11.47 -18.86
CA ARG A 477 13.37 11.21 -17.75
C ARG A 477 13.24 12.42 -16.87
N LEU A 478 12.13 12.48 -16.13
CA LEU A 478 11.88 13.54 -15.17
C LEU A 478 12.63 13.28 -13.86
N THR A 479 12.83 14.33 -13.10
CA THR A 479 13.46 14.29 -11.77
C THR A 479 12.53 14.83 -10.71
N THR A 480 12.56 14.22 -9.54
CA THR A 480 11.81 14.65 -8.35
C THR A 480 12.61 14.41 -7.08
N TYR A 481 12.28 15.17 -6.05
CA TYR A 481 12.74 14.93 -4.69
C TYR A 481 11.78 15.62 -3.71
N GLU A 482 11.07 14.84 -2.89
CA GLU A 482 9.98 15.35 -2.06
C GLU A 482 10.45 16.26 -0.92
N SER A 483 11.58 15.94 -0.27
CA SER A 483 12.09 16.74 0.84
C SER A 483 12.63 18.13 0.43
N ALA A 484 12.68 18.43 -0.86
CA ALA A 484 12.92 19.79 -1.35
C ALA A 484 11.84 20.80 -0.87
N PHE A 485 10.73 20.31 -0.34
CA PHE A 485 9.72 21.10 0.34
C PHE A 485 10.24 21.71 1.67
N TYR A 486 11.14 21.02 2.39
CA TYR A 486 11.62 21.42 3.71
C TYR A 486 12.78 22.40 3.61
N GLN A 487 12.46 23.69 3.64
CA GLN A 487 13.41 24.80 3.47
C GLN A 487 13.74 25.45 4.81
N SER A 488 15.01 25.77 5.04
CA SER A 488 15.43 26.66 6.10
C SER A 488 15.69 28.08 5.54
N THR A 489 15.70 29.09 6.40
CA THR A 489 15.92 30.48 6.00
C THR A 489 17.39 30.84 5.79
N ASP A 490 18.30 29.90 6.04
CA ASP A 490 19.76 30.17 6.13
C ASP A 490 20.49 30.21 4.80
N ARG A 491 19.84 29.79 3.70
CA ARG A 491 20.45 29.76 2.37
C ARG A 491 19.41 29.89 1.25
N GLU A 492 19.92 30.23 0.06
CA GLU A 492 19.19 30.03 -1.20
C GLU A 492 19.37 28.58 -1.65
N TYR A 493 18.29 27.97 -2.14
CA TYR A 493 18.24 26.59 -2.64
C TYR A 493 18.09 26.56 -4.15
N ASP A 494 18.75 25.62 -4.82
CA ASP A 494 18.58 25.38 -6.25
C ASP A 494 17.51 24.32 -6.52
N TYR A 495 16.39 24.72 -7.15
CA TYR A 495 15.29 23.86 -7.59
C TYR A 495 15.24 23.67 -9.10
N SER A 496 16.24 24.19 -9.85
CA SER A 496 16.22 24.23 -11.32
C SER A 496 16.19 22.83 -11.94
N ASN A 497 16.77 21.86 -11.26
CA ASN A 497 16.86 20.47 -11.73
C ASN A 497 15.75 19.56 -11.19
N ILE A 498 14.70 20.08 -10.56
CA ILE A 498 13.49 19.36 -10.17
C ILE A 498 12.43 19.63 -11.24
N ASP A 499 12.00 18.60 -11.95
CA ASP A 499 10.92 18.71 -12.96
C ASP A 499 9.54 18.62 -12.34
N VAL A 500 9.37 17.78 -11.31
CA VAL A 500 8.11 17.49 -10.65
C VAL A 500 8.21 17.75 -9.16
N VAL A 501 7.28 18.56 -8.63
CA VAL A 501 7.19 18.84 -7.19
C VAL A 501 6.54 17.67 -6.47
N GLY A 502 7.28 17.00 -5.61
CA GLY A 502 6.78 15.93 -4.75
C GLY A 502 6.19 16.46 -3.45
N ARG A 503 5.08 15.88 -2.98
CA ARG A 503 4.49 16.17 -1.66
C ARG A 503 4.02 14.88 -1.01
N MET A 504 4.19 14.80 0.31
CA MET A 504 3.66 13.73 1.15
C MET A 504 2.45 14.22 1.92
N TYR A 505 1.37 13.46 1.90
CA TYR A 505 0.16 13.64 2.70
C TYR A 505 -0.39 15.06 2.76
N PRO A 506 -0.41 15.85 1.68
CA PRO A 506 -0.92 17.21 1.75
C PRO A 506 -2.42 17.21 2.03
N ALA A 507 -2.88 18.15 2.85
CA ALA A 507 -4.31 18.39 3.00
C ALA A 507 -4.93 18.90 1.68
N PHE A 508 -6.22 18.69 1.49
CA PHE A 508 -6.95 19.14 0.29
C PHE A 508 -6.76 20.64 0.03
N SER A 509 -6.80 21.46 1.11
CA SER A 509 -6.55 22.91 1.02
C SER A 509 -5.15 23.27 0.55
N GLU A 510 -4.13 22.49 0.92
CA GLU A 510 -2.74 22.74 0.48
C GLU A 510 -2.58 22.45 -1.02
N ILE A 511 -3.31 21.45 -1.54
CA ILE A 511 -3.36 21.16 -2.97
C ILE A 511 -4.04 22.30 -3.71
N ASP A 512 -5.22 22.74 -3.24
CA ASP A 512 -5.96 23.86 -3.85
C ASP A 512 -5.12 25.15 -3.83
N GLU A 513 -4.43 25.46 -2.71
CA GLU A 513 -3.53 26.62 -2.62
C GLU A 513 -2.36 26.57 -3.61
N TYR A 514 -1.79 25.37 -3.86
CA TYR A 514 -0.75 25.19 -4.85
C TYR A 514 -1.29 25.46 -6.26
N MET A 515 -2.46 24.93 -6.58
CA MET A 515 -3.10 25.09 -7.88
C MET A 515 -3.56 26.52 -8.17
N GLU A 516 -4.04 27.24 -7.15
CA GLU A 516 -4.45 28.66 -7.27
C GLU A 516 -3.28 29.60 -7.65
N LYS A 517 -2.05 29.21 -7.36
CA LYS A 517 -0.84 29.95 -7.75
C LYS A 517 -0.46 29.78 -9.22
N ASN A 518 -1.20 28.99 -10.00
CA ASN A 518 -0.89 28.64 -11.37
C ASN A 518 0.54 28.12 -11.51
N PRO A 519 0.86 26.94 -10.96
CA PRO A 519 2.22 26.45 -10.88
C PRO A 519 2.82 26.20 -12.27
N ASP A 520 4.12 26.37 -12.37
CA ASP A 520 4.90 26.09 -13.57
C ASP A 520 5.44 24.66 -13.62
N LYS A 521 5.28 23.88 -12.55
CA LYS A 521 5.67 22.46 -12.44
C LYS A 521 4.51 21.58 -12.01
N PRO A 522 4.48 20.30 -12.46
CA PRO A 522 3.50 19.34 -11.99
C PRO A 522 3.62 19.08 -10.49
N LEU A 523 2.50 18.80 -9.83
CA LEU A 523 2.45 18.30 -8.46
C LEU A 523 2.22 16.80 -8.46
N LEU A 524 3.02 16.07 -7.69
CA LEU A 524 2.91 14.64 -7.47
C LEU A 524 2.69 14.34 -5.98
N LEU A 525 1.68 13.55 -5.65
CA LEU A 525 1.51 13.00 -4.31
C LEU A 525 2.40 11.75 -4.19
N VAL A 526 3.67 11.93 -3.81
CA VAL A 526 4.61 10.81 -3.71
C VAL A 526 4.17 9.81 -2.64
N GLU A 527 3.44 10.30 -1.62
CA GLU A 527 2.73 9.51 -0.63
C GLU A 527 1.41 10.19 -0.27
N TYR A 528 0.32 9.42 -0.24
CA TYR A 528 -1.00 9.88 0.18
C TYR A 528 -1.85 8.70 0.67
N CYS A 529 -2.98 8.98 1.32
CA CYS A 529 -3.94 7.97 1.76
C CYS A 529 -3.27 6.83 2.54
N HIS A 530 -2.56 7.18 3.63
CA HIS A 530 -1.87 6.22 4.50
C HIS A 530 -2.80 5.08 4.93
N ALA A 531 -2.51 3.85 4.49
CA ALA A 531 -3.46 2.73 4.53
C ALA A 531 -3.42 1.91 5.83
N MET A 532 -2.93 2.52 6.91
CA MET A 532 -2.73 1.85 8.19
C MET A 532 -4.03 1.28 8.78
N GLY A 533 -4.05 -0.04 9.01
CA GLY A 533 -5.17 -0.75 9.60
C GLY A 533 -6.46 -0.61 8.77
N ASN A 534 -7.56 -0.20 9.43
CA ASN A 534 -8.81 0.11 8.72
C ASN A 534 -8.67 1.47 8.01
N GLY A 535 -8.24 1.44 6.75
CA GLY A 535 -8.00 2.61 5.90
C GLY A 535 -7.66 2.20 4.47
N PRO A 536 -7.41 3.21 3.59
CA PRO A 536 -7.79 4.62 3.77
C PRO A 536 -9.26 4.90 3.46
N GLY A 537 -9.80 6.00 3.99
CA GLY A 537 -11.20 6.41 3.79
C GLY A 537 -11.41 7.53 2.75
N ASP A 538 -10.39 8.31 2.45
CA ASP A 538 -10.46 9.55 1.66
C ASP A 538 -9.96 9.42 0.20
N LEU A 539 -9.84 8.19 -0.30
CA LEU A 539 -9.37 7.88 -1.66
C LEU A 539 -10.20 8.54 -2.77
N GLU A 540 -11.53 8.56 -2.64
CA GLU A 540 -12.42 9.16 -3.65
C GLU A 540 -12.21 10.68 -3.71
N ASP A 541 -12.05 11.36 -2.56
CA ASP A 541 -11.82 12.79 -2.51
C ASP A 541 -10.51 13.19 -3.22
N TYR A 542 -9.42 12.42 -2.98
CA TYR A 542 -8.16 12.63 -3.71
C TYR A 542 -8.30 12.30 -5.20
N PHE A 543 -9.04 11.25 -5.57
CA PHE A 543 -9.30 10.94 -6.97
C PHE A 543 -10.00 12.12 -7.67
N GLU A 544 -11.02 12.72 -7.05
CA GLU A 544 -11.73 13.88 -7.60
C GLU A 544 -10.79 15.08 -7.82
N LEU A 545 -9.89 15.37 -6.87
CA LEU A 545 -8.88 16.43 -7.04
C LEU A 545 -7.89 16.13 -8.16
N ILE A 546 -7.41 14.87 -8.26
CA ILE A 546 -6.51 14.44 -9.34
C ILE A 546 -7.17 14.63 -10.71
N GLN A 547 -8.48 14.37 -10.83
CA GLN A 547 -9.20 14.58 -12.08
C GLN A 547 -9.52 16.08 -12.34
N LYS A 548 -9.73 16.87 -11.28
CA LYS A 548 -10.04 18.30 -11.36
C LYS A 548 -8.87 19.12 -11.92
N TYR A 549 -7.63 18.78 -11.56
CA TYR A 549 -6.44 19.56 -11.89
C TYR A 549 -5.49 18.79 -12.81
N ASP A 550 -5.24 19.32 -14.01
CA ASP A 550 -4.27 18.73 -14.95
C ASP A 550 -2.84 18.70 -14.36
N SER A 551 -2.49 19.73 -13.61
CA SER A 551 -1.18 19.87 -12.94
C SER A 551 -0.97 18.89 -11.78
N LEU A 552 -2.03 18.26 -11.24
CA LEU A 552 -1.92 17.20 -10.26
C LEU A 552 -1.78 15.88 -11.00
N CYS A 553 -0.53 15.43 -11.20
CA CYS A 553 -0.23 14.32 -12.08
C CYS A 553 -0.54 12.93 -11.49
N GLY A 554 -1.10 12.85 -10.29
CA GLY A 554 -1.49 11.61 -9.62
C GLY A 554 -0.82 11.41 -8.28
N GLY A 555 -0.82 10.16 -7.78
CA GLY A 555 -0.24 9.86 -6.48
C GLY A 555 0.04 8.38 -6.26
N PHE A 556 0.81 8.11 -5.20
CA PHE A 556 1.22 6.78 -4.77
C PHE A 556 0.73 6.54 -3.35
N VAL A 557 -0.21 5.61 -3.17
CA VAL A 557 -0.72 5.24 -1.83
C VAL A 557 0.42 4.70 -0.98
N TRP A 558 0.53 5.13 0.25
CA TRP A 558 1.39 4.53 1.25
C TRP A 558 0.59 3.50 2.04
N GLU A 559 0.87 2.20 1.99
CA GLU A 559 1.74 1.52 1.01
C GLU A 559 1.13 0.18 0.55
N TRP A 560 1.93 -0.67 -0.09
CA TRP A 560 1.45 -1.93 -0.66
C TRP A 560 1.11 -2.97 0.38
N CYS A 561 2.00 -3.21 1.36
CA CYS A 561 1.93 -4.41 2.20
C CYS A 561 2.24 -4.13 3.67
N ASP A 562 1.44 -4.66 4.57
CA ASP A 562 1.79 -4.73 6.00
C ASP A 562 3.13 -5.45 6.21
N HIS A 563 4.03 -4.88 6.99
CA HIS A 563 5.31 -5.50 7.33
C HIS A 563 5.22 -6.22 8.68
N ALA A 564 5.24 -7.55 8.67
CA ALA A 564 5.28 -8.35 9.87
C ALA A 564 6.02 -9.66 9.66
N ILE A 565 6.51 -10.24 10.75
CA ILE A 565 7.23 -11.51 10.74
C ILE A 565 6.31 -12.62 11.22
N TYR A 566 6.09 -13.62 10.36
CA TYR A 566 5.27 -14.78 10.68
C TYR A 566 5.97 -15.69 11.69
N LYS A 567 5.27 -16.02 12.78
CA LYS A 567 5.77 -16.85 13.90
C LYS A 567 5.00 -18.16 14.11
N GLY A 568 4.12 -18.53 13.18
CA GLY A 568 3.31 -19.73 13.27
C GLY A 568 1.82 -19.45 13.51
N GLN A 569 1.10 -20.43 14.03
CA GLN A 569 -0.35 -20.33 14.30
C GLN A 569 -0.64 -20.37 15.80
N ALA A 570 -1.59 -19.56 16.24
CA ALA A 570 -2.16 -19.59 17.58
C ALA A 570 -3.11 -20.78 17.75
N GLU A 571 -3.51 -21.09 18.99
CA GLU A 571 -4.45 -22.17 19.31
C GLU A 571 -5.84 -22.00 18.64
N ASN A 572 -6.25 -20.76 18.38
CA ASN A 572 -7.49 -20.43 17.69
C ASN A 572 -7.38 -20.52 16.15
N GLY A 573 -6.23 -20.96 15.62
CA GLY A 573 -5.98 -21.12 14.19
C GLY A 573 -5.55 -19.85 13.44
N LYS A 574 -5.52 -18.68 14.11
CA LYS A 574 -5.05 -17.42 13.50
C LYS A 574 -3.53 -17.41 13.35
N GLY A 575 -3.04 -16.75 12.31
CA GLY A 575 -1.61 -16.50 12.13
C GLY A 575 -1.05 -15.58 13.22
N ILE A 576 0.13 -15.93 13.75
CA ILE A 576 0.88 -15.08 14.67
C ILE A 576 1.82 -14.22 13.82
N TYR A 577 1.59 -12.91 13.78
CA TYR A 577 2.42 -11.95 13.10
C TYR A 577 2.99 -10.97 14.11
N TYR A 578 4.32 -10.82 14.10
CA TYR A 578 5.06 -9.91 14.97
C TYR A 578 5.42 -8.64 14.23
N TYR A 579 5.13 -7.48 14.84
CA TYR A 579 5.51 -6.16 14.37
C TYR A 579 6.45 -5.46 15.39
N GLY A 580 6.67 -4.16 15.28
CA GLY A 580 7.60 -3.44 16.17
C GLY A 580 7.27 -3.57 17.66
N GLY A 581 8.28 -3.92 18.47
CA GLY A 581 8.18 -4.14 19.91
C GLY A 581 7.85 -5.58 20.32
N ASP A 582 7.66 -6.49 19.36
CA ASP A 582 7.36 -7.91 19.65
C ASP A 582 8.61 -8.80 19.69
N HIS A 583 9.74 -8.27 19.25
CA HIS A 583 11.00 -9.00 19.13
C HIS A 583 11.93 -8.81 20.34
N GLY A 584 11.49 -8.06 21.36
CA GLY A 584 12.26 -7.74 22.56
C GLY A 584 13.16 -6.52 22.43
N GLU A 585 13.03 -5.79 21.33
CA GLU A 585 13.72 -4.52 21.10
C GLU A 585 13.13 -3.39 21.99
N GLU A 586 14.02 -2.56 22.58
CA GLU A 586 13.63 -1.44 23.43
C GLU A 586 13.23 -0.20 22.61
N ILE A 587 13.87 0.00 21.45
CA ILE A 587 13.61 1.12 20.53
C ILE A 587 12.78 0.58 19.38
N HIS A 588 11.53 1.03 19.28
CA HIS A 588 10.61 0.60 18.21
C HIS A 588 9.47 1.60 18.03
N ASP A 589 8.81 1.56 16.88
CA ASP A 589 7.65 2.40 16.55
C ASP A 589 6.32 1.60 16.44
N GLY A 590 6.29 0.40 17.07
CA GLY A 590 5.07 -0.39 17.24
C GLY A 590 4.52 -0.91 15.93
N ASN A 591 3.19 -0.78 15.76
CA ASN A 591 2.49 -1.23 14.56
C ASN A 591 2.50 -0.22 13.42
N PHE A 592 3.41 0.77 13.40
CA PHE A 592 3.43 1.78 12.35
C PHE A 592 3.78 1.19 10.97
N CYS A 593 4.39 0.00 10.95
CA CYS A 593 4.65 -0.81 9.76
C CYS A 593 3.44 -1.67 9.28
N MET A 594 2.26 -1.51 9.89
CA MET A 594 1.01 -2.18 9.49
C MET A 594 0.15 -1.21 8.68
N ASP A 595 0.66 -0.75 7.55
CA ASP A 595 0.14 0.36 6.75
C ASP A 595 -0.08 -0.01 5.27
N GLY A 596 -0.21 -1.32 5.01
CA GLY A 596 -0.41 -1.87 3.69
C GLY A 596 -1.86 -1.92 3.22
N LEU A 597 -2.04 -1.94 1.89
CA LEU A 597 -3.30 -2.28 1.22
C LEU A 597 -3.55 -3.80 1.20
N VAL A 598 -2.53 -4.60 1.52
CA VAL A 598 -2.63 -6.06 1.68
C VAL A 598 -1.99 -6.49 2.99
N TYR A 599 -2.50 -7.60 3.54
CA TYR A 599 -1.86 -8.30 4.65
C TYR A 599 -0.46 -8.84 4.28
N PRO A 600 0.39 -9.21 5.24
CA PRO A 600 1.73 -9.72 4.94
C PRO A 600 1.75 -10.91 3.98
N ASP A 601 0.72 -11.75 3.97
CA ASP A 601 0.56 -12.91 3.08
C ASP A 601 -0.02 -12.57 1.69
N ARG A 602 -0.29 -11.28 1.45
CA ARG A 602 -0.92 -10.73 0.24
C ARG A 602 -2.42 -11.01 0.14
N THR A 603 -3.11 -11.29 1.24
CA THR A 603 -4.58 -11.20 1.27
C THR A 603 -4.99 -9.73 1.16
N PRO A 604 -5.92 -9.35 0.27
CA PRO A 604 -6.35 -7.96 0.13
C PRO A 604 -7.07 -7.42 1.38
N HIS A 605 -6.71 -6.22 1.85
CA HIS A 605 -7.56 -5.44 2.73
C HIS A 605 -8.77 -4.88 1.99
N THR A 606 -9.80 -4.46 2.71
CA THR A 606 -10.94 -3.74 2.12
C THR A 606 -10.46 -2.46 1.40
N GLY A 607 -9.42 -1.80 1.88
CA GLY A 607 -8.81 -0.62 1.24
C GLY A 607 -8.32 -0.88 -0.19
N LEU A 608 -7.78 -2.07 -0.49
CA LEU A 608 -7.38 -2.43 -1.86
C LEU A 608 -8.59 -2.61 -2.79
N LYS A 609 -9.66 -3.21 -2.28
CA LYS A 609 -10.93 -3.37 -3.04
C LYS A 609 -11.59 -2.01 -3.30
N GLU A 610 -11.52 -1.11 -2.32
CA GLU A 610 -11.93 0.30 -2.44
C GLU A 610 -11.15 0.99 -3.57
N TYR A 611 -9.80 0.89 -3.54
CA TYR A 611 -8.92 1.45 -4.57
C TYR A 611 -9.28 0.93 -5.97
N LYS A 612 -9.48 -0.39 -6.13
CA LYS A 612 -9.84 -1.02 -7.40
C LYS A 612 -11.04 -0.34 -8.05
N ASN A 613 -12.10 -0.11 -7.26
CA ASN A 613 -13.33 0.46 -7.80
C ASN A 613 -13.24 1.97 -8.01
N ILE A 614 -12.47 2.69 -7.19
CA ILE A 614 -12.24 4.14 -7.40
C ILE A 614 -11.45 4.36 -8.69
N TYR A 615 -10.40 3.58 -8.95
CA TYR A 615 -9.55 3.72 -10.13
C TYR A 615 -9.95 2.84 -11.32
N ARG A 616 -11.25 2.43 -11.40
CA ARG A 616 -11.79 1.68 -12.53
C ARG A 616 -11.59 2.40 -13.87
N PRO A 617 -11.52 1.67 -15.00
CA PRO A 617 -11.17 2.24 -16.31
C PRO A 617 -12.21 3.18 -16.89
N ALA A 618 -13.46 3.07 -16.45
CA ALA A 618 -14.57 3.91 -16.91
C ALA A 618 -15.49 4.28 -15.77
N ARG A 619 -16.24 5.39 -15.91
CA ARG A 619 -17.30 5.80 -14.99
C ARG A 619 -18.51 6.29 -15.72
N VAL A 620 -19.68 5.95 -15.18
CA VAL A 620 -20.96 6.59 -15.58
C VAL A 620 -21.04 7.95 -14.92
N LEU A 621 -20.97 9.01 -15.71
CA LEU A 621 -21.13 10.39 -15.21
C LEU A 621 -22.59 10.78 -15.02
N HIS A 622 -23.45 10.28 -15.89
CA HIS A 622 -24.88 10.56 -15.86
C HIS A 622 -25.66 9.42 -16.48
N TYR A 623 -26.82 9.12 -15.91
CA TYR A 623 -27.82 8.21 -16.49
C TYR A 623 -29.20 8.84 -16.48
N ASP A 624 -29.81 9.03 -17.64
CA ASP A 624 -31.21 9.47 -17.80
C ASP A 624 -32.12 8.24 -17.89
N GLN A 625 -32.76 7.92 -16.78
CA GLN A 625 -33.67 6.76 -16.73
C GLN A 625 -34.93 6.89 -17.59
N GLY A 626 -35.31 8.11 -18.06
CA GLY A 626 -36.45 8.34 -18.96
C GLY A 626 -36.10 8.01 -20.41
N THR A 627 -34.87 8.29 -20.85
CA THR A 627 -34.43 8.04 -22.22
C THR A 627 -33.53 6.80 -22.33
N GLY A 628 -32.96 6.33 -21.23
CA GLY A 628 -31.91 5.28 -21.19
C GLY A 628 -30.55 5.76 -21.71
N ASP A 629 -30.33 7.09 -21.75
CA ASP A 629 -29.04 7.67 -22.12
C ASP A 629 -28.06 7.58 -20.94
N MET A 630 -26.91 6.94 -21.18
CA MET A 630 -25.83 6.79 -20.21
C MET A 630 -24.56 7.46 -20.74
N VAL A 631 -24.07 8.48 -20.05
CA VAL A 631 -22.79 9.14 -20.38
C VAL A 631 -21.67 8.38 -19.71
N LEU A 632 -20.83 7.75 -20.52
CA LEU A 632 -19.67 6.99 -20.08
C LEU A 632 -18.40 7.77 -20.39
N HIS A 633 -17.52 7.94 -19.39
CA HIS A 633 -16.20 8.58 -19.51
C HIS A 633 -15.08 7.54 -19.43
N ASN A 634 -14.07 7.68 -20.30
CA ASN A 634 -12.89 6.84 -20.34
C ASN A 634 -11.76 7.43 -19.47
N TYR A 635 -11.38 6.76 -18.39
CA TYR A 635 -10.28 7.12 -17.49
C TYR A 635 -8.96 6.40 -17.79
N MET A 636 -8.87 5.73 -18.95
CA MET A 636 -7.59 5.20 -19.45
C MET A 636 -6.79 6.31 -20.13
N ASN A 637 -5.48 6.10 -20.28
CA ASN A 637 -4.61 7.10 -20.91
C ASN A 637 -4.32 6.79 -22.39
N TYR A 638 -4.32 5.52 -22.81
CA TYR A 638 -3.83 5.12 -24.14
C TYR A 638 -4.84 4.26 -24.91
N VAL A 639 -5.75 3.56 -24.24
CA VAL A 639 -6.65 2.62 -24.91
C VAL A 639 -8.05 3.17 -25.09
N ASP A 640 -8.67 2.84 -26.21
CA ASP A 640 -10.10 3.04 -26.46
C ASP A 640 -10.89 1.99 -25.66
N LEU A 641 -11.94 2.42 -24.94
CA LEU A 641 -12.78 1.50 -24.17
C LEU A 641 -13.41 0.41 -25.04
N LYS A 642 -13.74 0.73 -26.30
CA LYS A 642 -14.26 -0.24 -27.26
C LYS A 642 -13.38 -1.49 -27.41
N ASP A 643 -12.07 -1.31 -27.36
CA ASP A 643 -11.10 -2.39 -27.56
C ASP A 643 -10.71 -3.05 -26.22
N TYR A 644 -11.02 -2.42 -25.10
CA TYR A 644 -10.54 -2.82 -23.77
C TYR A 644 -11.60 -3.52 -22.93
N ILE A 645 -12.86 -3.00 -22.89
CA ILE A 645 -13.93 -3.52 -22.03
C ILE A 645 -15.21 -3.82 -22.79
N TYR A 646 -16.04 -4.64 -22.17
CA TYR A 646 -17.49 -4.69 -22.40
C TYR A 646 -18.21 -4.46 -21.06
N LEU A 647 -19.50 -4.17 -21.11
CA LEU A 647 -20.32 -3.85 -19.94
C LEU A 647 -21.26 -5.00 -19.62
N ILE A 648 -21.37 -5.33 -18.34
CA ILE A 648 -22.47 -6.13 -17.80
C ILE A 648 -23.33 -5.18 -16.97
N TYR A 649 -24.61 -5.09 -17.27
CA TYR A 649 -25.55 -4.34 -16.44
C TYR A 649 -26.50 -5.28 -15.73
N GLU A 650 -26.88 -4.89 -14.51
CA GLU A 650 -27.80 -5.59 -13.65
C GLU A 650 -28.78 -4.60 -13.05
N VAL A 651 -30.07 -4.86 -13.15
CA VAL A 651 -31.10 -4.15 -12.39
C VAL A 651 -31.52 -5.05 -11.25
N SER A 652 -31.40 -4.56 -10.03
CA SER A 652 -31.86 -5.24 -8.82
C SER A 652 -33.04 -4.54 -8.18
N VAL A 653 -33.93 -5.32 -7.56
CA VAL A 653 -35.08 -4.87 -6.78
C VAL A 653 -35.00 -5.49 -5.41
N ASP A 654 -34.89 -4.67 -4.37
CA ASP A 654 -34.75 -5.14 -2.99
C ASP A 654 -33.60 -6.14 -2.79
N GLY A 655 -32.55 -6.05 -3.61
CA GLY A 655 -31.38 -6.93 -3.60
C GLY A 655 -31.52 -8.22 -4.39
N GLU A 656 -32.68 -8.48 -5.00
CA GLU A 656 -32.86 -9.58 -5.94
C GLU A 656 -32.70 -9.10 -7.37
N VAL A 657 -31.98 -9.85 -8.18
CA VAL A 657 -31.72 -9.51 -9.58
C VAL A 657 -33.00 -9.65 -10.41
N ASP A 658 -33.48 -8.57 -11.01
CA ASP A 658 -34.62 -8.53 -11.89
C ASP A 658 -34.23 -8.77 -13.35
N CYS A 659 -33.17 -8.10 -13.81
CA CYS A 659 -32.66 -8.31 -15.17
C CYS A 659 -31.14 -8.12 -15.25
N VAL A 660 -30.52 -8.88 -16.15
CA VAL A 660 -29.08 -8.81 -16.49
C VAL A 660 -28.93 -8.73 -17.99
N GLY A 661 -28.00 -7.93 -18.47
CA GLY A 661 -27.65 -7.89 -19.87
C GLY A 661 -26.17 -7.50 -20.08
N GLN A 662 -25.74 -7.67 -21.33
CA GLN A 662 -24.37 -7.33 -21.74
C GLN A 662 -24.41 -6.32 -22.88
N ILE A 663 -23.47 -5.40 -22.91
CA ILE A 663 -23.28 -4.42 -23.97
C ILE A 663 -21.84 -4.50 -24.47
N GLU A 664 -21.68 -4.80 -25.75
CA GLU A 664 -20.44 -4.54 -26.47
C GLU A 664 -20.40 -3.06 -26.87
N LEU A 665 -19.24 -2.42 -26.67
CA LEU A 665 -19.06 -1.04 -27.12
C LEU A 665 -18.74 -1.04 -28.62
N ASP A 666 -19.73 -0.67 -29.42
CA ASP A 666 -19.61 -0.64 -30.90
C ASP A 666 -18.94 0.63 -31.41
N GLU A 667 -19.02 1.72 -30.63
CA GLU A 667 -18.46 3.01 -30.99
C GLU A 667 -17.20 3.31 -30.16
N SER A 668 -16.23 4.00 -30.79
CA SER A 668 -15.01 4.45 -30.15
C SER A 668 -15.27 5.41 -29.00
N ILE A 669 -14.63 5.17 -27.86
CA ILE A 669 -14.54 6.07 -26.70
C ILE A 669 -13.05 6.21 -26.37
N PRO A 670 -12.34 7.13 -27.06
CA PRO A 670 -10.93 7.33 -26.86
C PRO A 670 -10.58 7.71 -25.41
N ALA A 671 -9.31 7.58 -25.05
CA ALA A 671 -8.79 8.00 -23.75
C ALA A 671 -9.22 9.45 -23.41
N HIS A 672 -9.66 9.66 -22.17
CA HIS A 672 -10.13 10.95 -21.62
C HIS A 672 -11.41 11.53 -22.28
N GLU A 673 -12.07 10.79 -23.18
CA GLU A 673 -13.27 11.25 -23.85
C GLU A 673 -14.54 10.66 -23.22
N GLU A 674 -15.67 11.33 -23.53
CA GLU A 674 -17.01 10.93 -23.09
C GLU A 674 -17.87 10.49 -24.28
N LYS A 675 -18.74 9.54 -24.02
CA LYS A 675 -19.73 9.08 -25.01
C LYS A 675 -21.06 8.76 -24.35
N THR A 676 -22.13 9.18 -25.00
CA THR A 676 -23.48 8.73 -24.64
C THR A 676 -23.76 7.41 -25.32
N ILE A 677 -24.10 6.39 -24.55
CA ILE A 677 -24.55 5.07 -25.04
C ILE A 677 -25.98 4.79 -24.55
N LYS A 678 -26.70 3.96 -25.28
CA LYS A 678 -28.08 3.60 -24.93
C LYS A 678 -28.11 2.37 -24.03
N LEU A 679 -28.70 2.52 -22.86
CA LEU A 679 -29.00 1.44 -21.93
C LEU A 679 -30.47 1.57 -21.46
N PRO A 680 -31.44 1.19 -22.29
CA PRO A 680 -32.84 1.25 -21.91
C PRO A 680 -33.16 0.09 -20.96
N VAL A 681 -33.25 0.36 -19.66
CA VAL A 681 -33.70 -0.62 -18.68
C VAL A 681 -35.15 -0.41 -18.31
N SER A 682 -35.86 -1.51 -18.02
CA SER A 682 -37.17 -1.45 -17.43
C SER A 682 -37.06 -1.27 -15.93
N ILE A 683 -37.68 -0.24 -15.38
CA ILE A 683 -37.66 0.03 -13.95
C ILE A 683 -38.91 -0.53 -13.33
N PRO A 684 -38.84 -1.49 -12.37
CA PRO A 684 -40.00 -1.98 -11.66
C PRO A 684 -40.76 -0.85 -10.89
N ASP A 685 -42.07 -0.93 -10.80
CA ASP A 685 -42.91 0.11 -10.17
C ASP A 685 -42.76 0.15 -8.64
N SER A 686 -42.33 -0.94 -8.01
CA SER A 686 -42.21 -1.09 -6.55
C SER A 686 -40.86 -1.62 -6.15
N GLY A 687 -40.49 -1.42 -4.88
CA GLY A 687 -39.21 -1.83 -4.30
C GLY A 687 -38.12 -0.77 -4.48
N LYS A 688 -36.96 -0.98 -3.86
CA LYS A 688 -35.76 -0.15 -4.00
C LYS A 688 -34.91 -0.71 -5.12
N CYS A 689 -34.75 0.05 -6.21
CA CYS A 689 -34.14 -0.43 -7.44
C CYS A 689 -32.76 0.20 -7.65
N TYR A 690 -31.77 -0.62 -8.00
CA TYR A 690 -30.45 -0.16 -8.41
C TYR A 690 -30.09 -0.70 -9.81
N LEU A 691 -29.40 0.12 -10.57
CA LEU A 691 -28.69 -0.26 -11.78
C LEU A 691 -27.20 -0.36 -11.44
N LYS A 692 -26.62 -1.54 -11.57
CA LYS A 692 -25.19 -1.77 -11.48
C LYS A 692 -24.62 -1.98 -12.87
N VAL A 693 -23.56 -1.26 -13.23
CA VAL A 693 -22.85 -1.37 -14.50
C VAL A 693 -21.42 -1.81 -14.21
N SER A 694 -21.08 -3.04 -14.53
CA SER A 694 -19.76 -3.62 -14.31
C SER A 694 -18.92 -3.54 -15.59
N TYR A 695 -17.65 -3.22 -15.44
CA TYR A 695 -16.65 -3.11 -16.50
C TYR A 695 -15.84 -4.39 -16.55
N CYS A 696 -15.97 -5.17 -17.62
CA CYS A 696 -15.31 -6.45 -17.77
C CYS A 696 -14.25 -6.38 -18.87
N LEU A 697 -13.06 -6.98 -18.61
CA LEU A 697 -11.97 -7.02 -19.56
C LEU A 697 -12.38 -7.86 -20.81
N LYS A 698 -12.18 -7.30 -22.00
CA LYS A 698 -12.63 -7.90 -23.25
C LYS A 698 -11.72 -9.03 -23.76
N ASN A 699 -10.42 -8.86 -23.63
CA ASN A 699 -9.42 -9.78 -24.14
C ASN A 699 -8.38 -10.13 -23.07
N ASN A 700 -7.85 -11.36 -23.14
CA ASN A 700 -6.71 -11.72 -22.30
C ASN A 700 -5.53 -10.78 -22.58
N THR A 701 -4.88 -10.33 -21.52
CA THR A 701 -3.52 -9.80 -21.57
C THR A 701 -2.54 -10.87 -21.12
N GLN A 702 -1.26 -10.54 -20.98
CA GLN A 702 -0.27 -11.48 -20.45
C GLN A 702 -0.57 -11.94 -19.02
N ILE A 703 -1.21 -11.07 -18.22
CA ILE A 703 -1.41 -11.26 -16.77
C ILE A 703 -2.85 -11.10 -16.29
N LEU A 704 -3.74 -10.54 -17.12
CA LEU A 704 -5.17 -10.41 -16.81
C LEU A 704 -5.96 -11.32 -17.73
N HIS A 705 -7.00 -11.94 -17.20
CA HIS A 705 -7.88 -12.82 -17.97
C HIS A 705 -9.11 -12.06 -18.47
N SER A 706 -9.60 -12.40 -19.67
CA SER A 706 -10.89 -11.89 -20.16
C SER A 706 -12.00 -12.22 -19.17
N ASP A 707 -13.03 -11.38 -19.15
CA ASP A 707 -14.15 -11.44 -18.23
C ASP A 707 -13.82 -11.04 -16.78
N GLU A 708 -12.58 -10.67 -16.47
CA GLU A 708 -12.22 -10.13 -15.17
C GLU A 708 -12.91 -8.77 -14.95
N SER A 709 -13.63 -8.61 -13.83
CA SER A 709 -14.23 -7.33 -13.45
C SER A 709 -13.15 -6.35 -13.03
N LEU A 710 -13.16 -5.18 -13.68
CA LEU A 710 -12.25 -4.06 -13.41
C LEU A 710 -12.87 -3.00 -12.48
N GLY A 711 -14.13 -3.17 -12.10
CA GLY A 711 -14.90 -2.27 -11.26
C GLY A 711 -16.31 -2.07 -11.76
N PHE A 712 -17.08 -1.22 -11.08
CA PHE A 712 -18.50 -0.98 -11.40
C PHE A 712 -18.94 0.42 -10.99
N ASP A 713 -20.06 0.87 -11.58
CA ASP A 713 -20.89 1.97 -11.11
C ASP A 713 -22.23 1.45 -10.62
N GLU A 714 -22.79 2.13 -9.62
CA GLU A 714 -24.09 1.84 -9.07
C GLU A 714 -24.95 3.11 -9.07
N ILE A 715 -26.18 2.98 -9.57
CA ILE A 715 -27.12 4.09 -9.76
C ILE A 715 -28.46 3.74 -9.13
N LEU A 716 -28.92 4.56 -8.17
CA LEU A 716 -30.26 4.43 -7.61
C LEU A 716 -31.29 4.83 -8.67
N LEU A 717 -32.10 3.86 -9.07
CA LEU A 717 -33.23 4.09 -9.97
C LEU A 717 -34.46 4.55 -9.17
N LYS A 718 -35.08 5.68 -9.56
CA LYS A 718 -36.24 6.19 -8.88
C LYS A 718 -37.51 5.63 -9.52
N ASN A 719 -38.32 4.95 -8.71
CA ASN A 719 -39.65 4.44 -9.08
C ASN A 719 -40.73 5.00 -8.16
N ILE A 720 -41.97 4.51 -8.29
CA ILE A 720 -43.16 5.01 -7.56
C ILE A 720 -43.00 4.80 -6.06
N ASP A 721 -42.55 3.63 -5.63
CA ASP A 721 -42.40 3.25 -4.21
C ASP A 721 -41.07 3.72 -3.61
N GLY A 722 -39.96 3.49 -4.29
CA GLY A 722 -38.62 3.92 -3.89
C GLY A 722 -38.10 3.34 -2.57
N ARG A 723 -38.81 2.44 -1.92
CA ARG A 723 -38.51 1.84 -0.61
C ARG A 723 -38.36 0.34 -0.72
N ASN A 724 -37.46 -0.19 0.08
CA ASN A 724 -37.30 -1.64 0.21
C ASN A 724 -38.58 -2.26 0.81
N GLN A 725 -39.14 -3.26 0.14
CA GLN A 725 -40.39 -3.91 0.53
C GLN A 725 -40.29 -4.58 1.91
N LYS A 726 -39.16 -5.22 2.18
CA LYS A 726 -38.92 -5.84 3.49
C LYS A 726 -38.90 -4.83 4.64
N THR A 727 -38.31 -3.67 4.40
CA THR A 727 -38.37 -2.54 5.35
C THR A 727 -39.79 -2.08 5.60
N ILE A 728 -40.59 -1.93 4.54
CA ILE A 728 -42.02 -1.56 4.68
C ILE A 728 -42.74 -2.60 5.55
N GLU A 729 -42.54 -3.91 5.31
CA GLU A 729 -43.12 -4.98 6.10
C GLU A 729 -42.69 -4.95 7.58
N LEU A 730 -41.41 -4.70 7.84
CA LEU A 730 -40.85 -4.61 9.20
C LEU A 730 -41.37 -3.37 9.92
N LEU A 731 -41.55 -2.24 9.22
CA LEU A 731 -42.07 -1.00 9.80
C LEU A 731 -43.59 -1.03 9.99
N ALA A 732 -44.30 -1.91 9.25
CA ALA A 732 -45.77 -2.02 9.38
C ALA A 732 -46.15 -2.45 10.82
N GLU A 733 -47.25 -1.88 11.27
CA GLU A 733 -47.81 -2.23 12.57
C GLU A 733 -48.71 -3.46 12.43
N MET A 734 -48.44 -4.48 13.28
CA MET A 734 -49.33 -5.61 13.40
C MET A 734 -50.23 -5.43 14.63
N ASN A 735 -51.53 -5.25 14.40
CA ASN A 735 -52.47 -5.20 15.50
C ASN A 735 -52.74 -6.60 16.01
N THR A 736 -52.44 -6.88 17.29
CA THR A 736 -52.79 -8.08 18.01
C THR A 736 -53.73 -7.78 19.15
N ASP A 737 -54.45 -8.76 19.65
CA ASP A 737 -55.32 -8.62 20.83
C ASP A 737 -54.54 -8.64 22.18
N ASN A 738 -53.19 -8.54 22.12
CA ASN A 738 -52.36 -8.51 23.31
C ASN A 738 -52.61 -7.28 24.17
N ILE A 739 -52.74 -7.49 25.45
CA ILE A 739 -52.95 -6.45 26.47
C ILE A 739 -51.58 -6.16 27.13
N PHE A 740 -51.32 -4.90 27.37
CA PHE A 740 -50.18 -4.49 28.22
C PHE A 740 -50.56 -4.52 29.69
N THR A 741 -49.69 -5.10 30.50
CA THR A 741 -49.68 -4.84 31.93
C THR A 741 -48.32 -4.31 32.36
N VAL A 742 -48.30 -3.25 33.14
CA VAL A 742 -47.07 -2.59 33.58
C VAL A 742 -47.02 -2.64 35.11
N GLU A 743 -45.98 -3.23 35.61
CA GLU A 743 -45.65 -3.15 37.05
C GLU A 743 -44.56 -2.06 37.21
N GLU A 744 -44.82 -1.12 38.09
CA GLU A 744 -43.92 0.02 38.34
C GLU A 744 -43.28 -0.07 39.70
N CYS A 745 -41.97 0.11 39.76
CA CYS A 745 -41.27 0.37 40.99
C CYS A 745 -40.25 1.51 40.77
N ASP A 746 -39.54 1.93 41.80
CA ASP A 746 -38.56 3.03 41.67
C ASP A 746 -37.48 2.80 40.65
N ARG A 747 -37.15 1.53 40.40
CA ARG A 747 -36.05 1.16 39.52
C ARG A 747 -36.48 0.69 38.11
N TYR A 748 -37.68 0.07 38.00
CA TYR A 748 -38.11 -0.56 36.78
C TYR A 748 -39.55 -0.28 36.40
N PHE A 749 -39.78 -0.22 35.07
CA PHE A 749 -41.06 -0.61 34.48
C PHE A 749 -40.90 -2.05 34.01
N THR A 750 -41.66 -3.00 34.56
CA THR A 750 -41.78 -4.38 34.07
C THR A 750 -43.04 -4.45 33.22
N ILE A 751 -42.87 -4.71 31.95
CA ILE A 751 -43.89 -4.61 30.92
C ILE A 751 -44.19 -6.01 30.40
N HIS A 752 -45.40 -6.48 30.57
CA HIS A 752 -45.86 -7.74 29.99
C HIS A 752 -46.66 -7.46 28.72
N VAL A 753 -46.32 -8.11 27.64
CA VAL A 753 -47.01 -8.01 26.35
C VAL A 753 -47.60 -9.38 26.02
N GLY A 754 -48.89 -9.51 26.20
CA GLY A 754 -49.57 -10.82 26.18
C GLY A 754 -49.15 -11.70 27.36
N GLN A 755 -49.04 -13.02 27.13
CA GLN A 755 -48.69 -13.99 28.17
C GLN A 755 -47.21 -14.41 28.16
N GLU A 756 -46.47 -14.14 27.07
CA GLU A 756 -45.18 -14.78 26.84
C GLU A 756 -43.99 -13.80 26.82
N ASN A 757 -44.27 -12.50 26.63
CA ASN A 757 -43.21 -11.52 26.49
C ASN A 757 -43.15 -10.59 27.71
N THR A 758 -41.95 -10.40 28.26
CA THR A 758 -41.70 -9.54 29.42
C THR A 758 -40.46 -8.68 29.14
N TYR A 759 -40.65 -7.38 29.23
CA TYR A 759 -39.56 -6.40 29.04
C TYR A 759 -39.34 -5.63 30.33
N ARG A 760 -38.09 -5.53 30.77
CA ARG A 760 -37.73 -4.75 31.94
C ARG A 760 -36.96 -3.51 31.53
N PHE A 761 -37.58 -2.36 31.69
CA PHE A 761 -37.00 -1.07 31.40
C PHE A 761 -36.43 -0.44 32.67
N ASN A 762 -35.15 -0.11 32.69
CA ASN A 762 -34.46 0.49 33.83
C ASN A 762 -34.68 2.01 33.81
N ARG A 763 -35.38 2.51 34.85
CA ARG A 763 -35.74 3.92 34.97
C ARG A 763 -34.56 4.81 35.31
N LEU A 764 -33.44 4.25 35.79
CA LEU A 764 -32.23 5.01 36.13
C LEU A 764 -31.34 5.24 34.90
N THR A 765 -31.40 4.38 33.94
CA THR A 765 -30.62 4.51 32.69
C THR A 765 -31.47 4.94 31.49
N GLY A 766 -32.77 4.73 31.52
CA GLY A 766 -33.68 4.99 30.42
C GLY A 766 -33.58 3.99 29.29
N LEU A 767 -33.13 2.76 29.57
CA LEU A 767 -32.85 1.69 28.60
C LEU A 767 -33.39 0.34 29.09
N PHE A 768 -33.50 -0.63 28.17
CA PHE A 768 -33.93 -1.99 28.53
C PHE A 768 -32.80 -2.77 29.20
N GLU A 769 -33.11 -3.35 30.37
CA GLU A 769 -32.19 -4.22 31.10
C GLU A 769 -32.39 -5.69 30.73
N SER A 770 -33.61 -6.06 30.34
CA SER A 770 -34.00 -7.44 30.01
C SER A 770 -35.12 -7.43 28.96
N ILE A 771 -35.01 -8.31 28.00
CA ILE A 771 -36.00 -8.56 26.97
C ILE A 771 -36.23 -10.09 26.89
N THR A 772 -37.33 -10.55 27.48
CA THR A 772 -37.73 -11.97 27.49
C THR A 772 -38.85 -12.19 26.50
N VAL A 773 -38.65 -13.10 25.54
CA VAL A 773 -39.64 -13.48 24.54
C VAL A 773 -39.88 -15.01 24.61
N LYS A 774 -41.14 -15.45 24.73
CA LYS A 774 -41.52 -16.85 24.89
C LYS A 774 -40.76 -17.51 26.06
N GLY A 775 -40.55 -16.74 27.16
CA GLY A 775 -39.86 -17.23 28.35
C GLY A 775 -38.32 -17.30 28.23
N LYS A 776 -37.70 -16.90 27.10
CA LYS A 776 -36.25 -16.89 26.87
C LYS A 776 -35.72 -15.46 26.95
N GLU A 777 -34.72 -15.22 27.82
CA GLU A 777 -34.02 -13.97 27.88
C GLU A 777 -33.12 -13.81 26.64
N LEU A 778 -33.20 -12.68 25.97
CA LEU A 778 -32.42 -12.40 24.75
C LEU A 778 -31.16 -11.57 24.99
N LEU A 779 -31.19 -10.71 26.02
CA LEU A 779 -30.05 -9.86 26.38
C LEU A 779 -29.16 -10.58 27.39
N THR A 780 -27.91 -10.76 27.08
CA THR A 780 -26.91 -11.28 28.02
C THR A 780 -26.38 -10.19 28.98
N ARG A 781 -26.50 -8.93 28.58
CA ARG A 781 -26.19 -7.71 29.33
C ARG A 781 -27.23 -6.63 29.02
N PRO A 782 -27.40 -5.62 29.90
CA PRO A 782 -28.26 -4.48 29.63
C PRO A 782 -27.90 -3.75 28.32
N MET A 783 -28.91 -3.17 27.69
CA MET A 783 -28.75 -2.27 26.53
C MET A 783 -27.97 -1.01 26.94
N GLU A 784 -27.21 -0.45 26.03
CA GLU A 784 -26.41 0.75 26.23
C GLU A 784 -26.65 1.78 25.13
N LEU A 785 -26.55 3.08 25.47
CA LEU A 785 -26.26 4.13 24.48
C LEU A 785 -24.75 4.12 24.22
N ASN A 786 -24.36 4.03 22.97
CA ASN A 786 -22.98 3.88 22.58
C ASN A 786 -22.49 5.10 21.79
N ILE A 787 -21.43 5.73 22.31
CA ILE A 787 -20.68 6.78 21.61
C ILE A 787 -19.22 6.40 21.40
N TRP A 788 -18.81 5.17 21.73
CA TRP A 788 -17.45 4.69 21.63
C TRP A 788 -17.25 3.73 20.44
N ARG A 789 -16.20 3.93 19.65
CA ARG A 789 -15.65 2.90 18.77
C ARG A 789 -14.25 2.50 19.21
N ALA A 790 -13.82 1.28 18.91
CA ALA A 790 -12.44 0.89 19.09
C ALA A 790 -11.59 1.75 18.12
N PRO A 791 -10.74 2.68 18.64
CA PRO A 791 -10.06 3.62 17.77
C PRO A 791 -9.28 2.93 16.66
N THR A 792 -9.49 3.34 15.42
CA THR A 792 -8.71 2.87 14.29
C THR A 792 -7.30 3.50 14.33
N ASP A 793 -6.37 2.97 13.55
CA ASP A 793 -5.05 3.58 13.46
C ASP A 793 -5.13 5.01 12.89
N ASN A 794 -6.13 5.31 12.06
CA ASN A 794 -6.41 6.66 11.57
C ASN A 794 -7.02 7.59 12.64
N ASP A 795 -7.55 7.06 13.72
CA ASP A 795 -7.99 7.83 14.88
C ASP A 795 -6.84 8.19 15.85
N ARG A 796 -5.59 7.83 15.56
CA ARG A 796 -4.46 7.92 16.51
C ARG A 796 -4.29 9.28 17.19
N LYS A 797 -4.66 10.37 16.52
CA LYS A 797 -4.60 11.72 17.07
C LYS A 797 -5.86 12.07 17.85
N ILE A 798 -7.03 11.95 17.21
CA ILE A 798 -8.32 12.32 17.82
C ILE A 798 -8.70 11.44 19.02
N LYS A 799 -8.28 10.16 19.05
CA LYS A 799 -8.52 9.29 20.20
C LYS A 799 -7.99 9.86 21.53
N LEU A 800 -6.95 10.68 21.49
CA LEU A 800 -6.42 11.31 22.70
C LEU A 800 -7.44 12.30 23.29
N GLU A 801 -8.16 13.02 22.44
CA GLU A 801 -9.25 13.91 22.83
C GLU A 801 -10.46 13.11 23.33
N TRP A 802 -10.85 12.01 22.64
CA TRP A 802 -11.91 11.11 23.07
C TRP A 802 -11.62 10.47 24.44
N MET A 803 -10.39 10.06 24.68
CA MET A 803 -9.98 9.50 25.98
C MET A 803 -9.93 10.56 27.08
N ASN A 804 -9.50 11.79 26.77
CA ASN A 804 -9.57 12.92 27.71
C ASN A 804 -11.02 13.30 28.04
N ALA A 805 -11.94 13.12 27.11
CA ALA A 805 -13.38 13.29 27.27
C ALA A 805 -14.06 12.07 27.93
N HIS A 806 -13.32 10.99 28.20
CA HIS A 806 -13.79 9.72 28.77
C HIS A 806 -14.94 9.07 28.01
N TYR A 807 -14.94 9.15 26.67
CA TYR A 807 -15.97 8.53 25.84
C TYR A 807 -16.02 7.01 26.01
N ASP A 808 -14.89 6.37 26.24
CA ASP A 808 -14.71 4.94 26.56
C ASP A 808 -15.34 4.49 27.89
N GLN A 809 -15.71 5.46 28.77
CA GLN A 809 -16.30 5.23 30.08
C GLN A 809 -17.69 5.88 30.20
N SER A 810 -18.29 6.23 29.08
CA SER A 810 -19.59 6.90 29.05
C SER A 810 -20.74 5.95 29.41
N TYR A 811 -21.76 6.50 30.04
CA TYR A 811 -22.97 5.79 30.41
C TYR A 811 -24.20 6.70 30.38
N ALA A 812 -25.38 6.08 30.16
CA ALA A 812 -26.64 6.79 30.18
C ALA A 812 -27.15 6.98 31.59
N ARG A 813 -27.70 8.16 31.90
CA ARG A 813 -28.40 8.50 33.12
C ARG A 813 -29.75 9.14 32.81
N ALA A 814 -30.84 8.57 33.29
CA ALA A 814 -32.14 9.18 33.20
C ALA A 814 -32.40 10.13 34.39
N TYR A 815 -32.94 11.31 34.11
CA TYR A 815 -33.42 12.29 35.07
C TYR A 815 -34.89 12.04 35.43
N GLU A 816 -35.69 11.77 34.38
CA GLU A 816 -37.12 11.50 34.49
C GLU A 816 -37.52 10.40 33.51
N THR A 817 -38.40 9.52 33.94
CA THR A 817 -39.02 8.53 33.06
C THR A 817 -40.51 8.43 33.41
N SER A 818 -41.37 8.33 32.44
CA SER A 818 -42.79 8.12 32.60
C SER A 818 -43.29 7.09 31.58
N CYS A 819 -44.30 6.31 31.99
CA CYS A 819 -44.92 5.29 31.15
C CYS A 819 -46.42 5.58 31.00
N ILE A 820 -46.89 5.71 29.74
CA ILE A 820 -48.29 6.02 29.43
C ILE A 820 -48.80 5.13 28.30
N THR A 821 -50.07 4.76 28.37
CA THR A 821 -50.74 4.11 27.25
C THR A 821 -51.47 5.11 26.40
N LYS A 822 -51.21 5.15 25.10
CA LYS A 822 -51.83 6.06 24.16
C LYS A 822 -52.09 5.33 22.83
N ASN A 823 -53.31 5.44 22.30
CA ASN A 823 -53.72 4.84 21.02
C ASN A 823 -53.42 3.33 20.92
N GLY A 824 -53.56 2.57 22.03
CA GLY A 824 -53.29 1.14 22.04
C GLY A 824 -51.82 0.77 22.07
N LYS A 825 -50.91 1.72 22.23
CA LYS A 825 -49.46 1.53 22.39
C LYS A 825 -48.97 1.98 23.76
N LEU A 826 -47.90 1.41 24.21
CA LEU A 826 -47.24 1.81 25.45
C LEU A 826 -46.08 2.77 25.08
N HIS A 827 -46.11 3.95 25.63
CA HIS A 827 -45.05 4.98 25.45
C HIS A 827 -44.28 5.15 26.72
N ILE A 828 -42.95 5.03 26.68
CA ILE A 828 -42.05 5.36 27.75
C ILE A 828 -41.26 6.60 27.30
N LEU A 829 -41.47 7.70 28.01
CA LEU A 829 -40.81 8.96 27.79
C LEU A 829 -39.63 9.07 28.74
N GLY A 830 -38.48 9.53 28.24
CA GLY A 830 -37.28 9.70 29.05
C GLY A 830 -36.58 11.04 28.76
N THR A 831 -36.07 11.67 29.80
CA THR A 831 -35.06 12.73 29.69
C THR A 831 -33.77 12.19 30.26
N LEU A 832 -32.76 12.05 29.42
CA LEU A 832 -31.50 11.34 29.69
C LEU A 832 -30.30 12.27 29.46
N SER A 833 -29.19 11.91 30.05
CA SER A 833 -27.86 12.37 29.60
C SER A 833 -26.95 11.17 29.29
N VAL A 834 -26.01 11.38 28.41
CA VAL A 834 -24.80 10.55 28.32
C VAL A 834 -23.71 11.32 29.04
N SER A 835 -23.09 10.69 30.02
CA SER A 835 -22.11 11.32 30.93
C SER A 835 -20.94 10.36 31.14
N ALA A 836 -19.82 10.89 31.57
CA ALA A 836 -18.67 10.09 31.99
C ALA A 836 -18.12 10.59 33.33
N PRO A 837 -17.29 9.80 34.04
CA PRO A 837 -16.68 10.25 35.27
C PRO A 837 -15.85 11.52 35.08
N THR A 838 -15.85 12.42 36.07
CA THR A 838 -15.01 13.64 36.16
C THR A 838 -15.28 14.76 35.13
N VAL A 839 -16.11 14.54 34.13
CA VAL A 839 -16.47 15.54 33.10
C VAL A 839 -17.96 15.91 33.19
N GLN A 840 -18.36 17.04 32.61
CA GLN A 840 -19.75 17.42 32.47
C GLN A 840 -20.50 16.44 31.50
N LYS A 841 -21.81 16.60 31.44
CA LYS A 841 -22.58 15.75 30.53
C LYS A 841 -22.21 16.02 29.06
N ILE A 842 -22.02 14.93 28.32
CA ILE A 842 -21.62 14.95 26.93
C ILE A 842 -22.84 15.20 26.01
N LEU A 843 -23.96 14.49 26.29
CA LEU A 843 -25.19 14.59 25.50
C LEU A 843 -26.41 14.80 26.41
N ASP A 844 -27.36 15.62 25.94
CA ASP A 844 -28.75 15.63 26.34
C ASP A 844 -29.57 14.79 25.36
N VAL A 845 -30.36 13.84 25.86
CA VAL A 845 -31.18 12.96 25.04
C VAL A 845 -32.63 12.98 25.53
N LYS A 846 -33.57 13.30 24.67
CA LYS A 846 -35.00 13.06 24.91
C LYS A 846 -35.37 11.78 24.15
N SER A 847 -35.86 10.79 24.86
CA SER A 847 -36.23 9.50 24.27
C SER A 847 -37.73 9.23 24.40
N GLU A 848 -38.28 8.65 23.35
CA GLU A 848 -39.61 8.05 23.35
C GLU A 848 -39.50 6.60 22.87
N TRP A 849 -39.73 5.66 23.76
CA TRP A 849 -39.82 4.24 23.45
C TRP A 849 -41.29 3.84 23.29
N ILE A 850 -41.62 3.27 22.13
CA ILE A 850 -42.99 2.89 21.79
C ILE A 850 -43.02 1.37 21.67
N ILE A 851 -43.81 0.72 22.50
CA ILE A 851 -44.02 -0.72 22.46
C ILE A 851 -45.41 -0.98 21.87
N THR A 852 -45.45 -1.79 20.82
CA THR A 852 -46.70 -2.15 20.11
C THR A 852 -47.26 -3.48 20.62
N SER A 853 -48.53 -3.74 20.35
CA SER A 853 -49.24 -4.96 20.84
C SER A 853 -48.66 -6.29 20.31
N ASP A 854 -47.87 -6.24 19.21
CA ASP A 854 -47.12 -7.38 18.68
C ASP A 854 -45.75 -7.56 19.35
N GLY A 855 -45.37 -6.67 20.29
CA GLY A 855 -44.11 -6.72 21.01
C GLY A 855 -42.94 -5.99 20.34
N ALA A 856 -43.14 -5.31 19.20
CA ALA A 856 -42.09 -4.53 18.61
C ALA A 856 -41.78 -3.29 19.46
N ILE A 857 -40.52 -2.88 19.46
CA ILE A 857 -39.98 -1.76 20.21
C ILE A 857 -39.44 -0.72 19.23
N GLN A 858 -40.06 0.43 19.17
CA GLN A 858 -39.56 1.58 18.40
C GLN A 858 -38.95 2.61 19.35
N VAL A 859 -37.85 3.20 18.99
CA VAL A 859 -37.26 4.32 19.74
C VAL A 859 -37.11 5.54 18.84
N LYS A 860 -37.40 6.71 19.42
CA LYS A 860 -37.11 8.02 18.86
C LYS A 860 -36.29 8.79 19.88
N MET A 861 -35.20 9.37 19.42
CA MET A 861 -34.30 10.16 20.25
C MET A 861 -34.01 11.50 19.61
N ASP A 862 -34.21 12.59 20.37
CA ASP A 862 -33.70 13.91 20.05
C ASP A 862 -32.43 14.11 20.85
N VAL A 863 -31.31 14.26 20.18
CA VAL A 863 -29.98 14.33 20.77
C VAL A 863 -29.41 15.72 20.59
N LYS A 864 -28.89 16.28 21.70
CA LYS A 864 -28.15 17.52 21.68
C LYS A 864 -26.78 17.31 22.30
N ARG A 865 -25.70 17.67 21.56
CA ARG A 865 -24.32 17.56 22.00
C ARG A 865 -23.85 18.85 22.69
N ASP A 866 -23.02 18.72 23.73
CA ASP A 866 -22.24 19.82 24.27
C ASP A 866 -21.03 20.07 23.35
N LEU A 867 -20.92 21.25 22.77
CA LEU A 867 -19.92 21.61 21.78
C LEU A 867 -18.50 21.83 22.35
N GLU A 868 -18.34 21.83 23.66
CA GLU A 868 -17.03 21.82 24.32
C GLU A 868 -16.32 20.44 24.19
N PHE A 869 -17.07 19.40 23.84
CA PHE A 869 -16.55 18.07 23.60
C PHE A 869 -16.16 17.87 22.11
N PRO A 870 -15.16 17.00 21.83
CA PRO A 870 -14.80 16.68 20.46
C PRO A 870 -15.95 16.01 19.70
N MET A 871 -15.83 15.87 18.38
CA MET A 871 -16.78 15.10 17.55
C MET A 871 -16.97 13.69 18.11
N LEU A 872 -18.19 13.17 17.97
CA LEU A 872 -18.49 11.82 18.43
C LEU A 872 -17.91 10.78 17.45
N PRO A 873 -17.26 9.68 17.91
CA PRO A 873 -16.87 8.57 17.06
C PRO A 873 -18.06 7.88 16.38
N ARG A 874 -19.16 7.74 17.13
CA ARG A 874 -20.45 7.17 16.69
C ARG A 874 -21.56 7.60 17.64
N PHE A 875 -22.81 7.37 17.26
CA PHE A 875 -23.95 7.43 18.17
C PHE A 875 -24.97 6.36 17.80
N GLY A 876 -25.35 5.54 18.76
CA GLY A 876 -26.38 4.53 18.57
C GLY A 876 -26.70 3.72 19.84
N ILE A 877 -27.36 2.58 19.60
CA ILE A 877 -27.74 1.60 20.63
C ILE A 877 -26.85 0.39 20.49
N ARG A 878 -26.28 -0.08 21.61
CA ARG A 878 -25.51 -1.33 21.70
C ARG A 878 -26.29 -2.39 22.43
N LEU A 879 -26.49 -3.54 21.80
CA LEU A 879 -27.18 -4.71 22.31
C LEU A 879 -26.22 -5.86 22.48
N PHE A 880 -26.42 -6.69 23.51
CA PHE A 880 -25.65 -7.91 23.75
C PHE A 880 -26.62 -9.09 23.65
N LEU A 881 -26.83 -9.58 22.43
CA LEU A 881 -27.74 -10.70 22.19
C LEU A 881 -27.08 -12.04 22.56
N ASN A 882 -27.92 -13.07 22.77
CA ASN A 882 -27.42 -14.43 22.94
C ASN A 882 -26.55 -14.82 21.75
N ARG A 883 -25.50 -15.58 22.00
CA ARG A 883 -24.53 -16.04 21.00
C ARG A 883 -25.13 -16.87 19.86
N ASP A 884 -26.34 -17.45 20.06
CA ASP A 884 -27.05 -18.21 19.05
C ASP A 884 -27.63 -17.34 17.91
N PHE A 885 -27.66 -16.03 18.07
CA PHE A 885 -27.92 -15.09 16.97
C PHE A 885 -26.65 -14.94 16.13
N ASP A 886 -26.31 -15.93 15.32
CA ASP A 886 -25.05 -16.06 14.57
C ASP A 886 -25.19 -15.88 13.05
N ASN A 887 -26.42 -15.86 12.52
CA ASN A 887 -26.70 -15.64 11.11
C ASN A 887 -27.29 -14.24 10.89
N VAL A 888 -26.64 -13.49 10.01
CA VAL A 888 -26.94 -12.09 9.68
C VAL A 888 -27.52 -12.02 8.28
N GLU A 889 -28.65 -11.36 8.11
CA GLU A 889 -29.21 -10.92 6.82
C GLU A 889 -29.39 -9.41 6.88
N TYR A 890 -28.94 -8.69 5.88
CA TYR A 890 -29.15 -7.24 5.80
C TYR A 890 -29.34 -6.75 4.38
N TYR A 891 -29.91 -5.58 4.25
CA TYR A 891 -29.94 -4.81 3.01
C TYR A 891 -29.23 -3.49 3.21
N GLY A 892 -28.15 -3.28 2.51
CA GLY A 892 -27.25 -2.11 2.60
C GLY A 892 -26.04 -2.27 1.71
N ILE A 893 -24.99 -1.51 1.96
CA ILE A 893 -23.71 -1.64 1.23
C ILE A 893 -22.93 -2.83 1.79
N GLY A 894 -22.56 -3.75 0.90
CA GLY A 894 -21.82 -4.96 1.21
C GLY A 894 -21.25 -5.65 -0.04
N PRO A 895 -20.70 -6.86 0.08
CA PRO A 895 -20.52 -7.64 1.33
C PRO A 895 -19.42 -7.10 2.25
N GLU A 896 -18.51 -6.27 1.71
CA GLU A 896 -17.39 -5.69 2.43
C GLU A 896 -17.86 -4.65 3.47
N GLU A 897 -17.07 -4.44 4.53
CA GLU A 897 -17.32 -3.35 5.48
C GLU A 897 -17.38 -2.00 4.77
N SER A 898 -18.19 -1.10 5.26
CA SER A 898 -18.35 0.23 4.69
C SER A 898 -18.52 1.31 5.76
N TYR A 899 -17.98 2.49 5.46
CA TYR A 899 -18.07 3.71 6.26
C TYR A 899 -18.50 4.86 5.34
N VAL A 900 -18.81 6.02 5.90
CA VAL A 900 -19.33 7.15 5.12
C VAL A 900 -18.38 7.64 4.02
N ASP A 901 -17.07 7.47 4.21
CA ASP A 901 -15.97 7.85 3.32
C ASP A 901 -15.24 6.66 2.66
N LYS A 902 -15.56 5.41 3.07
CA LYS A 902 -14.96 4.16 2.56
C LYS A 902 -16.08 3.20 2.21
N ARG A 903 -16.60 3.27 0.98
CA ARG A 903 -17.84 2.59 0.57
C ARG A 903 -17.86 2.05 -0.86
N ARG A 904 -16.78 2.23 -1.62
CA ARG A 904 -16.71 1.84 -3.03
C ARG A 904 -16.35 0.38 -3.26
N ALA A 905 -15.86 -0.32 -2.23
CA ALA A 905 -15.58 -1.75 -2.30
C ALA A 905 -16.86 -2.59 -2.49
N GLY A 906 -17.98 -2.14 -1.93
CA GLY A 906 -19.27 -2.81 -1.96
C GLY A 906 -20.32 -2.11 -2.82
N SER A 907 -21.48 -2.74 -2.97
CA SER A 907 -22.68 -2.21 -3.62
C SER A 907 -23.92 -2.49 -2.77
N HIS A 908 -25.04 -1.77 -3.02
CA HIS A 908 -26.29 -2.06 -2.35
C HIS A 908 -26.84 -3.43 -2.77
N GLY A 909 -27.22 -4.21 -1.78
CA GLY A 909 -27.75 -5.54 -2.02
C GLY A 909 -28.30 -6.17 -0.74
N LYS A 910 -28.89 -7.34 -0.92
CA LYS A 910 -29.25 -8.22 0.18
C LYS A 910 -28.11 -9.21 0.41
N TYR A 911 -27.61 -9.25 1.62
CA TYR A 911 -26.47 -10.10 1.99
C TYR A 911 -26.81 -10.98 3.18
N ASP A 912 -26.29 -12.20 3.13
CA ASP A 912 -26.31 -13.16 4.22
C ASP A 912 -24.87 -13.48 4.62
N ALA A 913 -24.58 -13.49 5.93
CA ALA A 913 -23.26 -13.79 6.47
C ALA A 913 -23.38 -14.44 7.87
N ASN A 914 -22.30 -15.08 8.32
CA ASN A 914 -22.15 -15.43 9.72
C ASN A 914 -21.49 -14.26 10.48
N VAL A 915 -21.78 -14.12 11.77
CA VAL A 915 -21.20 -13.06 12.62
C VAL A 915 -19.67 -13.01 12.57
N LEU A 916 -19.00 -14.16 12.42
CA LEU A 916 -17.54 -14.22 12.28
C LEU A 916 -17.05 -13.70 10.93
N GLU A 917 -17.84 -13.87 9.86
CA GLU A 917 -17.53 -13.38 8.52
C GLU A 917 -17.71 -11.86 8.39
N MET A 918 -18.45 -11.25 9.33
CA MET A 918 -18.58 -9.78 9.42
C MET A 918 -17.36 -9.10 10.03
N HIS A 919 -16.39 -9.87 10.55
CA HIS A 919 -15.21 -9.36 11.21
C HIS A 919 -14.01 -9.28 10.25
N GLU A 920 -13.45 -8.09 10.05
CA GLU A 920 -12.18 -7.91 9.35
C GLU A 920 -11.02 -8.05 10.35
N ASP A 921 -10.10 -8.97 10.09
CA ASP A 921 -9.10 -9.42 11.06
C ASP A 921 -7.80 -8.60 10.98
N TYR A 922 -7.91 -7.26 11.05
CA TYR A 922 -6.73 -6.38 11.09
C TYR A 922 -5.74 -6.85 12.14
N LEU A 923 -4.45 -6.96 11.80
CA LEU A 923 -3.42 -7.54 12.67
C LEU A 923 -3.36 -6.86 14.04
N ARG A 924 -3.56 -5.53 14.07
CA ARG A 924 -3.87 -4.80 15.29
C ARG A 924 -5.37 -4.59 15.39
N PRO A 925 -6.04 -5.19 16.39
CA PRO A 925 -7.49 -5.05 16.56
C PRO A 925 -7.92 -3.59 16.67
N GLN A 926 -8.99 -3.24 15.98
CA GLN A 926 -9.59 -1.93 15.92
C GLN A 926 -11.02 -2.02 15.41
N GLU A 927 -11.76 -0.91 15.36
CA GLU A 927 -13.11 -0.90 14.79
C GLU A 927 -13.11 -1.44 13.36
N ASN A 928 -14.02 -2.36 13.07
CA ASN A 928 -14.16 -3.02 11.78
C ASN A 928 -15.58 -3.55 11.58
N GLY A 929 -15.91 -3.99 10.37
CA GLY A 929 -17.14 -4.69 10.05
C GLY A 929 -18.41 -3.83 10.16
N SER A 930 -18.31 -2.50 10.04
CA SER A 930 -19.48 -1.63 9.91
C SER A 930 -20.10 -1.73 8.52
N HIS A 931 -21.42 -1.55 8.42
CA HIS A 931 -22.14 -1.42 7.16
C HIS A 931 -23.01 -0.18 7.16
N THR A 932 -22.93 0.64 6.10
CA THR A 932 -23.65 1.90 5.98
C THR A 932 -24.81 1.79 5.01
N ASP A 933 -25.67 2.82 4.99
CA ASP A 933 -26.86 2.90 4.13
C ASP A 933 -27.76 1.66 4.23
N CYS A 934 -27.93 1.11 5.45
CA CYS A 934 -28.73 -0.08 5.67
C CYS A 934 -30.21 0.27 5.89
N ASP A 935 -31.08 -0.43 5.17
CA ASP A 935 -32.53 -0.31 5.32
C ASP A 935 -33.05 -1.23 6.42
N TYR A 936 -32.47 -2.44 6.56
CA TYR A 936 -32.78 -3.39 7.61
C TYR A 936 -31.63 -4.31 7.95
N LEU A 937 -31.68 -4.84 9.16
CA LEU A 937 -30.83 -5.91 9.69
C LEU A 937 -31.72 -7.00 10.28
N ILE A 938 -31.43 -8.28 10.03
CA ILE A 938 -32.10 -9.44 10.62
C ILE A 938 -31.03 -10.38 11.16
N LEU A 939 -31.15 -10.76 12.41
CA LEU A 939 -30.34 -11.79 13.06
C LEU A 939 -31.20 -13.00 13.37
N LYS A 940 -30.79 -14.17 12.90
CA LYS A 940 -31.52 -15.43 13.08
C LYS A 940 -30.80 -16.25 14.13
N GLY A 941 -31.48 -16.50 15.24
CA GLY A 941 -31.08 -17.48 16.27
C GLY A 941 -31.76 -18.82 16.06
N GLN A 942 -31.54 -19.75 17.00
CA GLN A 942 -32.15 -21.09 16.92
C GLN A 942 -33.68 -21.07 17.04
N GLU A 943 -34.22 -20.21 17.89
CA GLU A 943 -35.67 -20.18 18.21
C GLU A 943 -36.31 -18.81 17.95
N ASN A 944 -35.49 -17.76 17.93
CA ASN A 944 -35.98 -16.40 17.82
C ASN A 944 -35.24 -15.66 16.67
N THR A 945 -35.91 -14.64 16.16
CA THR A 945 -35.34 -13.72 15.18
C THR A 945 -35.40 -12.32 15.75
N PHE A 946 -34.27 -11.62 15.66
CA PHE A 946 -34.19 -10.19 15.94
C PHE A 946 -34.12 -9.43 14.58
N ALA A 947 -34.90 -8.39 14.42
CA ALA A 947 -34.79 -7.52 13.24
C ALA A 947 -34.77 -6.05 13.67
N ALA A 948 -34.03 -5.23 12.92
CA ALA A 948 -34.01 -3.78 13.06
C ALA A 948 -34.30 -3.13 11.70
N ALA A 949 -35.12 -2.06 11.67
CA ALA A 949 -35.40 -1.28 10.47
C ALA A 949 -35.63 0.19 10.83
N GLY A 950 -35.24 1.10 9.95
CA GLY A 950 -35.42 2.55 10.10
C GLY A 950 -36.28 3.18 8.98
N GLU A 951 -36.95 4.29 9.28
CA GLU A 951 -37.57 5.15 8.27
C GLU A 951 -36.49 5.80 7.37
N ARG A 952 -35.31 5.98 7.91
CA ARG A 952 -34.08 6.36 7.20
C ARG A 952 -33.08 5.22 7.32
N THR A 953 -32.15 5.17 6.38
CA THR A 953 -31.03 4.26 6.46
C THR A 953 -30.19 4.52 7.71
N PHE A 954 -29.58 3.50 8.26
CA PHE A 954 -28.74 3.55 9.45
C PHE A 954 -27.44 2.79 9.19
N SER A 955 -26.49 2.88 10.11
CA SER A 955 -25.29 2.02 10.10
C SER A 955 -25.45 0.94 11.16
N PHE A 956 -24.87 -0.23 10.91
CA PHE A 956 -24.81 -1.27 11.93
C PHE A 956 -23.44 -1.95 11.96
N ASN A 957 -23.19 -2.59 13.09
CA ASN A 957 -22.05 -3.48 13.27
C ASN A 957 -22.52 -4.70 14.08
N VAL A 958 -22.10 -5.90 13.67
CA VAL A 958 -22.36 -7.15 14.39
C VAL A 958 -21.04 -7.86 14.61
N SER A 959 -20.69 -8.18 15.86
CA SER A 959 -19.37 -8.70 16.21
C SER A 959 -19.44 -9.70 17.38
N PRO A 960 -18.56 -10.72 17.44
CA PRO A 960 -18.38 -11.54 18.64
C PRO A 960 -17.52 -10.84 19.70
N TYR A 961 -16.93 -9.67 19.38
CA TYR A 961 -16.06 -8.91 20.24
C TYR A 961 -16.69 -7.58 20.65
N THR A 962 -16.36 -7.10 21.84
CA THR A 962 -16.74 -5.75 22.27
C THR A 962 -15.70 -4.74 21.77
N GLN A 963 -16.07 -3.45 21.69
CA GLN A 963 -15.12 -2.38 21.36
C GLN A 963 -13.99 -2.28 22.39
N GLU A 964 -14.27 -2.59 23.65
CA GLU A 964 -13.28 -2.64 24.74
C GLU A 964 -12.25 -3.75 24.52
N GLU A 965 -12.68 -4.95 24.07
CA GLU A 965 -11.77 -6.05 23.71
C GLU A 965 -10.88 -5.67 22.54
N LEU A 966 -11.45 -5.11 21.46
CA LEU A 966 -10.68 -4.64 20.30
C LEU A 966 -9.67 -3.55 20.68
N THR A 967 -10.07 -2.62 21.58
CA THR A 967 -9.18 -1.54 22.05
C THR A 967 -8.01 -2.06 22.90
N ALA A 968 -8.23 -3.10 23.68
CA ALA A 968 -7.27 -3.58 24.68
C ALA A 968 -6.19 -4.51 24.09
N LYS A 969 -6.47 -5.18 22.96
CA LYS A 969 -5.55 -6.18 22.38
C LYS A 969 -4.56 -5.54 21.42
N ARG A 970 -3.35 -6.10 21.41
CA ARG A 970 -2.30 -5.67 20.49
C ARG A 970 -2.32 -6.48 19.18
N HIS A 971 -2.78 -7.74 19.25
CA HIS A 971 -2.74 -8.64 18.11
C HIS A 971 -4.10 -9.35 17.92
N SER A 972 -4.48 -9.60 16.69
CA SER A 972 -5.73 -10.25 16.32
C SER A 972 -5.87 -11.67 16.88
N TYR A 973 -4.77 -12.40 17.01
CA TYR A 973 -4.76 -13.76 17.58
C TYR A 973 -5.02 -13.78 19.10
N GLU A 974 -4.94 -12.64 19.78
CA GLU A 974 -5.23 -12.53 21.21
C GLU A 974 -6.71 -12.31 21.53
N LEU A 975 -7.53 -12.00 20.52
CA LEU A 975 -8.94 -11.68 20.69
C LEU A 975 -9.74 -12.84 21.28
N GLN A 976 -10.57 -12.52 22.29
CA GLN A 976 -11.46 -13.47 22.95
C GLN A 976 -12.93 -13.06 22.75
N PRO A 977 -13.78 -13.91 22.16
CA PRO A 977 -15.20 -13.63 22.06
C PRO A 977 -15.85 -13.39 23.42
N CYS A 978 -16.71 -12.39 23.51
CA CYS A 978 -17.34 -11.98 24.78
C CYS A 978 -18.50 -12.89 25.24
N GLY A 979 -18.82 -13.94 24.48
CA GLY A 979 -19.95 -14.85 24.78
C GLY A 979 -21.33 -14.34 24.36
N SER A 980 -21.38 -13.16 23.72
CA SER A 980 -22.58 -12.55 23.14
C SER A 980 -22.37 -12.25 21.67
N THR A 981 -23.45 -12.06 20.93
CA THR A 981 -23.45 -11.34 19.67
C THR A 981 -23.67 -9.86 19.98
N VAL A 982 -22.63 -9.04 19.79
CA VAL A 982 -22.67 -7.59 20.03
C VAL A 982 -23.24 -6.92 18.79
N VAL A 983 -24.35 -6.20 18.96
CA VAL A 983 -25.04 -5.50 17.85
C VAL A 983 -25.05 -4.01 18.16
N CYS A 984 -24.45 -3.22 17.29
CA CYS A 984 -24.57 -1.77 17.31
C CYS A 984 -25.52 -1.34 16.20
N LEU A 985 -26.50 -0.52 16.57
CA LEU A 985 -27.43 0.13 15.64
C LEU A 985 -27.19 1.63 15.75
N ASP A 986 -26.57 2.21 14.73
CA ASP A 986 -26.07 3.58 14.80
C ASP A 986 -26.86 4.54 13.92
N TYR A 987 -27.02 5.76 14.41
CA TYR A 987 -27.40 6.89 13.58
C TYR A 987 -26.38 7.06 12.44
N VAL A 988 -25.09 7.15 12.81
CA VAL A 988 -23.95 7.20 11.91
C VAL A 988 -22.66 6.96 12.71
N GLN A 989 -21.60 6.53 12.02
CA GLN A 989 -20.20 6.58 12.51
C GLN A 989 -19.44 7.66 11.75
N ASN A 990 -18.38 8.21 12.35
CA ASN A 990 -17.37 8.98 11.65
C ASN A 990 -16.77 8.18 10.51
N GLY A 991 -16.30 8.86 9.49
CA GLY A 991 -15.43 8.29 8.48
C GLY A 991 -14.13 7.73 9.07
N ILE A 992 -13.35 7.11 8.21
CA ILE A 992 -12.06 6.51 8.54
C ILE A 992 -10.91 7.50 8.28
N GLY A 993 -10.92 8.19 7.12
CA GLY A 993 -9.84 9.09 6.70
C GLY A 993 -8.51 8.39 6.50
N SER A 994 -7.43 9.18 6.57
CA SER A 994 -6.04 8.72 6.49
C SER A 994 -5.11 9.40 7.51
N ASN A 995 -5.65 9.82 8.67
CA ASN A 995 -4.95 10.66 9.64
C ASN A 995 -3.93 9.91 10.53
N SER A 996 -3.64 8.65 10.21
CA SER A 996 -2.47 7.98 10.78
C SER A 996 -1.17 8.71 10.39
N CYS A 997 -1.09 9.22 9.17
CA CYS A 997 -0.03 10.10 8.69
C CYS A 997 -0.54 11.29 7.87
N GLY A 998 -1.75 11.23 7.31
CA GLY A 998 -2.36 12.24 6.46
C GLY A 998 -3.12 13.36 7.20
N PRO A 999 -3.97 14.10 6.48
CA PRO A 999 -4.77 15.20 7.02
C PRO A 999 -5.83 14.70 8.01
N GLU A 1000 -6.40 15.63 8.76
CA GLU A 1000 -7.57 15.35 9.59
C GLU A 1000 -8.75 14.89 8.74
N LEU A 1001 -9.63 14.05 9.34
CA LEU A 1001 -10.88 13.63 8.71
C LEU A 1001 -11.66 14.84 8.20
N SER A 1002 -12.10 14.80 6.95
CA SER A 1002 -12.88 15.87 6.33
C SER A 1002 -14.17 16.14 7.12
N GLU A 1003 -14.56 17.42 7.26
CA GLU A 1003 -15.73 17.83 8.07
C GLU A 1003 -17.02 17.13 7.63
N GLN A 1004 -17.20 16.88 6.33
CA GLN A 1004 -18.39 16.20 5.79
C GLN A 1004 -18.57 14.77 6.30
N TYR A 1005 -17.52 14.14 6.82
CA TYR A 1005 -17.52 12.77 7.32
C TYR A 1005 -17.50 12.67 8.85
N ARG A 1006 -17.62 13.83 9.55
CA ARG A 1006 -17.60 13.91 11.02
C ARG A 1006 -19.02 13.88 11.59
N LEU A 1007 -19.19 13.22 12.72
CA LEU A 1007 -20.39 13.33 13.56
C LEU A 1007 -20.19 14.46 14.58
N ASP A 1008 -20.27 15.69 14.10
CA ASP A 1008 -20.05 16.92 14.90
C ASP A 1008 -21.27 17.84 14.99
N ALA A 1009 -22.41 17.44 14.43
CA ALA A 1009 -23.64 18.17 14.48
C ALA A 1009 -24.06 18.47 15.95
N GLU A 1010 -24.52 19.73 16.21
CA GLU A 1010 -25.01 20.13 17.53
C GLU A 1010 -26.26 19.35 17.95
N GLN A 1011 -27.16 19.09 16.98
CA GLN A 1011 -28.42 18.38 17.21
C GLN A 1011 -28.74 17.42 16.07
N PHE A 1012 -29.26 16.25 16.42
CA PHE A 1012 -29.73 15.26 15.45
C PHE A 1012 -30.80 14.37 16.03
N ASN A 1013 -31.55 13.68 15.17
CA ASN A 1013 -32.62 12.75 15.53
C ASN A 1013 -32.24 11.34 15.09
N PHE A 1014 -32.40 10.38 15.99
CA PHE A 1014 -32.22 8.95 15.73
C PHE A 1014 -33.53 8.22 15.95
N GLU A 1015 -33.92 7.39 14.99
CA GLU A 1015 -35.13 6.57 15.06
C GLU A 1015 -34.87 5.18 14.48
N ILE A 1016 -35.24 4.14 15.24
CA ILE A 1016 -35.14 2.76 14.81
C ILE A 1016 -36.21 1.88 15.45
N LYS A 1017 -36.75 0.91 14.69
CA LYS A 1017 -37.70 -0.09 15.18
C LYS A 1017 -37.01 -1.45 15.28
N MET A 1018 -37.13 -2.07 16.42
CA MET A 1018 -36.64 -3.42 16.73
C MET A 1018 -37.84 -4.37 16.87
N ILE A 1019 -37.75 -5.53 16.23
CA ILE A 1019 -38.78 -6.56 16.15
C ILE A 1019 -38.18 -7.86 16.62
N ILE A 1020 -38.82 -8.54 17.53
CA ILE A 1020 -38.36 -9.78 18.10
C ILE A 1020 -39.48 -10.84 17.99
N LYS A 1021 -39.21 -11.94 17.32
CA LYS A 1021 -40.19 -12.96 17.03
C LYS A 1021 -39.73 -14.36 17.49
#